data_85d490a5692d2702ce4f5086a8aed09a
#
_entry.id   85d490a5692d2702ce4f5086a8aed09a
#
_cell.length_a   1.000
_cell.length_b   1.000
_cell.length_c   1.000
_cell.angle_alpha   90.00
_cell.angle_beta   90.00
_cell.angle_gamma   90.00
#
_symmetry.space_group_name_H-M   'P 1'
#
loop_
_entity.id
_entity.type
_entity.pdbx_description
1 polymer ?
#
loop_
_entity_poly.entity_id
_entity_poly.type
_entity_poly.pdbx_seq_one_letter_code
_entity_poly.pdbx_strand_id
1 'polypeptide(L)'
;MTISLLVFLLSGGFIYYNTCVLNKNTSASAEEKSQADFEKKYKHFSKTQQPRIVSANWTADIFPEERGVKMTGYYILKNKSKRNVDSIIVNLNTEIHINEFKFERVATKVIDDKEKGFYVYKLSEPLKPGDSLKFNMSLEHFPKGFKSSSAGTAIVYNGSFFNSELLPSFGYNEQMELSESAARKKYDLPKKERMAKVTDSLARMNTYIGNDADWINFECTVSTSGDQTAIAPGYLIKQWTENGRNYFHYKMDCKILNFYCFLSARYEVKRDKWTNPSTGKDVAIEIYYNKGHEYNLDRMIKGIKKSLDYYTKNFSPYQHRQVRILEFPRYATFAQSFPNTIPFSEGIGFIAKVNDADPLSIDYPFYVTAHEVGHQWWAHQVIGGNVQGSTLMSETMAQYSALMVMEKEFGKPAMKKFLKYEMRNYLRGRTLEGKKELPLMLCENQQYIHYNKGSIIMYALKDYIGEDSLNAALRKYIKKVAYQEPPYTNSIEFISYLRAATPDSLKYIINDMFETITMYENKTTKCSYTKTKDGKYSVKISVESKKFRADSLGKMKEILVADWVDIGVFGSKEVNGKKTDTELYLQKRKITKDKMDFEIIVNELPVKVGIDPYNKLIDRTPDNNTKSFDGKDKEENDAGGINVTVSSGK
;
A
#
# COMPACT_ATOMS: atom_id res chain seq x y z
N MET A 1 -50.47 -10.70 -5.82
CA MET A 1 -50.34 -9.62 -4.87
C MET A 1 -50.14 -10.12 -3.42
N THR A 2 -50.96 -11.02 -2.90
CA THR A 2 -50.87 -11.52 -1.52
C THR A 2 -49.58 -12.27 -1.21
N ILE A 3 -49.10 -13.14 -2.13
CA ILE A 3 -47.83 -13.87 -1.98
C ILE A 3 -46.64 -12.91 -1.97
N SER A 4 -46.62 -11.89 -2.85
CA SER A 4 -45.54 -10.90 -2.89
C SER A 4 -45.49 -10.05 -1.61
N LEU A 5 -46.64 -9.71 -1.06
CA LEU A 5 -46.75 -8.99 0.22
C LEU A 5 -46.23 -9.86 1.38
N LEU A 6 -46.60 -11.16 1.39
CA LEU A 6 -46.15 -12.06 2.43
C LEU A 6 -44.61 -12.26 2.38
N VAL A 7 -44.03 -12.45 1.17
CA VAL A 7 -42.58 -12.53 0.98
C VAL A 7 -41.86 -11.24 1.41
N PHE A 8 -42.43 -10.06 1.10
CA PHE A 8 -41.92 -8.78 1.54
C PHE A 8 -41.86 -8.67 3.06
N LEU A 9 -42.99 -9.00 3.73
CA LEU A 9 -43.07 -8.95 5.19
C LEU A 9 -42.12 -9.95 5.87
N LEU A 10 -42.03 -11.17 5.37
CA LEU A 10 -41.11 -12.18 5.91
C LEU A 10 -39.63 -11.75 5.71
N SER A 11 -39.29 -11.26 4.52
CA SER A 11 -37.93 -10.76 4.24
C SER A 11 -37.59 -9.52 5.08
N GLY A 12 -38.54 -8.57 5.20
CA GLY A 12 -38.38 -7.39 6.04
C GLY A 12 -38.25 -7.75 7.52
N GLY A 13 -39.06 -8.68 8.01
CA GLY A 13 -38.95 -9.22 9.37
C GLY A 13 -37.66 -9.93 9.64
N PHE A 14 -37.15 -10.74 8.68
CA PHE A 14 -35.86 -11.40 8.77
C PHE A 14 -34.71 -10.40 8.81
N ILE A 15 -34.72 -9.39 7.95
CA ILE A 15 -33.70 -8.32 7.96
C ILE A 15 -33.74 -7.56 9.28
N TYR A 16 -34.91 -7.13 9.72
CA TYR A 16 -35.06 -6.41 10.98
C TYR A 16 -34.60 -7.23 12.19
N TYR A 17 -34.95 -8.52 12.24
CA TYR A 17 -34.48 -9.42 13.31
C TYR A 17 -32.94 -9.49 13.36
N ASN A 18 -32.29 -9.70 12.21
CA ASN A 18 -30.84 -9.77 12.16
C ASN A 18 -30.16 -8.45 12.51
N THR A 19 -30.63 -7.33 11.96
CA THR A 19 -29.94 -6.04 12.06
C THR A 19 -30.29 -5.23 13.30
N CYS A 20 -31.47 -5.46 13.92
CA CYS A 20 -31.95 -4.66 15.02
C CYS A 20 -32.23 -5.45 16.31
N VAL A 21 -32.42 -6.77 16.23
CA VAL A 21 -32.70 -7.63 17.40
C VAL A 21 -31.46 -8.42 17.79
N LEU A 22 -30.84 -9.15 16.85
CA LEU A 22 -29.58 -9.87 17.10
C LEU A 22 -28.37 -8.93 17.18
N ASN A 23 -28.40 -7.84 16.44
CA ASN A 23 -27.34 -6.84 16.37
C ASN A 23 -27.90 -5.44 16.70
N LYS A 24 -27.04 -4.56 17.15
CA LYS A 24 -27.37 -3.16 17.38
C LYS A 24 -27.24 -2.39 16.07
N ASN A 25 -28.34 -1.93 15.51
CA ASN A 25 -28.30 -1.02 14.37
C ASN A 25 -27.99 0.39 14.87
N THR A 26 -26.83 0.92 14.49
CA THR A 26 -26.38 2.25 14.90
C THR A 26 -26.45 3.19 13.69
N SER A 27 -27.15 4.30 13.80
CA SER A 27 -27.19 5.33 12.76
C SER A 27 -25.83 6.06 12.69
N ALA A 28 -25.48 6.61 11.53
CA ALA A 28 -24.25 7.40 11.35
C ALA A 28 -24.14 8.55 12.38
N SER A 29 -25.26 9.23 12.69
CA SER A 29 -25.28 10.29 13.70
C SER A 29 -25.05 9.78 15.12
N ALA A 30 -25.53 8.57 15.45
CA ALA A 30 -25.28 7.95 16.75
C ALA A 30 -23.81 7.49 16.88
N GLU A 31 -23.21 7.06 15.79
CA GLU A 31 -21.80 6.70 15.75
C GLU A 31 -20.90 7.94 15.88
N GLU A 32 -21.17 9.02 15.14
CA GLU A 32 -20.51 10.32 15.32
C GLU A 32 -20.56 10.79 16.78
N LYS A 33 -21.76 10.73 17.39
CA LYS A 33 -21.93 11.08 18.81
C LYS A 33 -21.10 10.18 19.71
N SER A 34 -21.09 8.89 19.44
CA SER A 34 -20.31 7.89 20.19
C SER A 34 -18.82 8.20 20.17
N GLN A 35 -18.26 8.55 19.00
CA GLN A 35 -16.86 8.95 18.84
C GLN A 35 -16.56 10.28 19.55
N ALA A 36 -17.45 11.26 19.43
CA ALA A 36 -17.31 12.55 20.12
C ALA A 36 -17.34 12.39 21.66
N ASP A 37 -18.26 11.58 22.19
CA ASP A 37 -18.35 11.27 23.61
C ASP A 37 -17.11 10.52 24.12
N PHE A 38 -16.55 9.59 23.32
CA PHE A 38 -15.30 8.91 23.63
C PHE A 38 -14.15 9.91 23.78
N GLU A 39 -14.00 10.79 22.79
CA GLU A 39 -12.91 11.79 22.81
C GLU A 39 -13.04 12.72 24.03
N LYS A 40 -14.23 13.29 24.28
CA LYS A 40 -14.48 14.18 25.42
C LYS A 40 -14.19 13.50 26.75
N LYS A 41 -14.54 12.23 26.87
CA LYS A 41 -14.40 11.48 28.13
C LYS A 41 -12.95 11.01 28.37
N TYR A 42 -12.25 10.58 27.32
CA TYR A 42 -10.99 9.83 27.48
C TYR A 42 -9.74 10.50 26.92
N LYS A 43 -9.86 11.64 26.22
CA LYS A 43 -8.69 12.34 25.62
C LYS A 43 -7.58 12.66 26.63
N HIS A 44 -7.90 12.87 27.89
CA HIS A 44 -6.91 13.14 28.93
C HIS A 44 -5.91 11.99 29.14
N PHE A 45 -6.29 10.75 28.74
CA PHE A 45 -5.39 9.59 28.80
C PHE A 45 -4.36 9.54 27.66
N SER A 46 -4.49 10.38 26.63
CA SER A 46 -3.61 10.35 25.43
C SER A 46 -2.12 10.52 25.75
N LYS A 47 -1.78 11.12 26.90
CA LYS A 47 -0.40 11.33 27.35
C LYS A 47 0.01 10.36 28.45
N THR A 48 -0.83 9.40 28.83
CA THR A 48 -0.54 8.43 29.89
C THR A 48 0.49 7.43 29.37
N GLN A 49 1.62 7.34 30.09
CA GLN A 49 2.68 6.41 29.74
C GLN A 49 2.17 4.98 29.78
N GLN A 50 2.46 4.21 28.75
CA GLN A 50 2.04 2.81 28.62
C GLN A 50 3.25 1.89 28.40
N PRO A 51 3.17 0.63 28.83
CA PRO A 51 4.17 -0.37 28.47
C PRO A 51 4.04 -0.74 26.99
N ARG A 52 5.09 -1.36 26.43
CA ARG A 52 5.15 -1.82 25.05
C ARG A 52 5.05 -3.33 24.98
N ILE A 53 4.29 -3.87 24.04
CA ILE A 53 4.31 -5.30 23.73
C ILE A 53 5.71 -5.65 23.19
N VAL A 54 6.34 -6.67 23.75
CA VAL A 54 7.64 -7.19 23.30
C VAL A 54 7.57 -8.67 22.90
N SER A 55 6.50 -9.34 23.25
CA SER A 55 6.24 -10.73 22.84
C SER A 55 4.74 -10.99 22.80
N ALA A 56 4.31 -11.78 21.81
CA ALA A 56 2.95 -12.28 21.65
C ALA A 56 2.98 -13.79 21.48
N ASN A 57 2.17 -14.50 22.26
CA ASN A 57 1.98 -15.94 22.16
C ASN A 57 0.48 -16.26 22.20
N TRP A 58 -0.02 -16.94 21.16
CA TRP A 58 -1.44 -17.18 20.98
C TRP A 58 -1.77 -18.63 20.65
N THR A 59 -2.89 -19.09 21.18
CA THR A 59 -3.66 -20.21 20.63
C THR A 59 -4.92 -19.64 20.03
N ALA A 60 -5.14 -19.86 18.72
CA ALA A 60 -6.31 -19.41 17.99
C ALA A 60 -7.09 -20.62 17.47
N ASP A 61 -8.28 -20.87 18.02
CA ASP A 61 -9.17 -21.95 17.60
C ASP A 61 -10.23 -21.39 16.67
N ILE A 62 -10.08 -21.61 15.36
CA ILE A 62 -10.98 -21.14 14.32
C ILE A 62 -12.12 -22.14 14.14
N PHE A 63 -13.36 -21.66 14.14
CA PHE A 63 -14.60 -22.40 13.92
C PHE A 63 -15.32 -21.87 12.68
N PRO A 64 -14.91 -22.32 11.47
CA PRO A 64 -15.42 -21.75 10.22
C PRO A 64 -16.92 -21.92 10.03
N GLU A 65 -17.48 -23.05 10.49
CA GLU A 65 -18.90 -23.39 10.42
C GLU A 65 -19.76 -22.48 11.29
N GLU A 66 -19.21 -22.07 12.45
CA GLU A 66 -19.86 -21.18 13.39
C GLU A 66 -19.51 -19.70 13.16
N ARG A 67 -18.67 -19.42 12.17
CA ARG A 67 -18.11 -18.09 11.83
C ARG A 67 -17.38 -17.45 13.01
N GLY A 68 -16.72 -18.24 13.83
CA GLY A 68 -16.16 -17.75 15.08
C GLY A 68 -14.71 -18.17 15.32
N VAL A 69 -14.13 -17.54 16.34
CA VAL A 69 -12.79 -17.85 16.85
C VAL A 69 -12.73 -17.71 18.36
N LYS A 70 -12.01 -18.63 19.01
CA LYS A 70 -11.56 -18.49 20.39
C LYS A 70 -10.06 -18.23 20.41
N MET A 71 -9.64 -17.27 21.20
CA MET A 71 -8.23 -16.92 21.29
C MET A 71 -7.80 -16.91 22.75
N THR A 72 -6.80 -17.72 23.07
CA THR A 72 -6.19 -17.76 24.40
C THR A 72 -4.70 -17.50 24.24
N GLY A 73 -4.13 -16.67 25.10
CA GLY A 73 -2.71 -16.36 24.99
C GLY A 73 -2.25 -15.29 25.95
N TYR A 74 -1.09 -14.74 25.65
CA TYR A 74 -0.53 -13.68 26.47
C TYR A 74 0.35 -12.73 25.68
N TYR A 75 0.43 -11.50 26.19
CA TYR A 75 1.48 -10.55 25.85
C TYR A 75 2.49 -10.42 26.98
N ILE A 76 3.76 -10.20 26.63
CA ILE A 76 4.75 -9.65 27.55
C ILE A 76 4.82 -8.15 27.28
N LEU A 77 4.44 -7.38 28.28
CA LEU A 77 4.45 -5.92 28.29
C LEU A 77 5.71 -5.45 29.00
N LYS A 78 6.49 -4.56 28.38
CA LYS A 78 7.72 -4.01 28.96
C LYS A 78 7.63 -2.49 29.08
N ASN A 79 7.98 -1.95 30.23
CA ASN A 79 8.15 -0.52 30.41
C ASN A 79 9.50 -0.07 29.81
N LYS A 80 9.46 0.43 28.56
CA LYS A 80 10.62 0.99 27.86
C LYS A 80 10.84 2.49 28.16
N SER A 81 9.99 3.10 29.00
CA SER A 81 10.08 4.51 29.37
C SER A 81 11.01 4.75 30.51
N LYS A 82 11.26 6.03 30.86
CA LYS A 82 12.04 6.46 32.03
C LYS A 82 11.18 6.71 33.28
N ARG A 83 9.86 6.46 33.19
CA ARG A 83 8.89 6.70 34.26
C ARG A 83 8.18 5.41 34.64
N ASN A 84 7.68 5.36 35.87
CA ASN A 84 6.82 4.26 36.28
C ASN A 84 5.51 4.27 35.47
N VAL A 85 4.96 3.08 35.25
CA VAL A 85 3.63 2.89 34.70
C VAL A 85 2.72 2.37 35.78
N ASP A 86 1.79 3.20 36.24
CA ASP A 86 0.87 2.89 37.34
C ASP A 86 -0.44 2.27 36.84
N SER A 87 -0.81 2.58 35.59
CA SER A 87 -2.07 2.14 35.01
C SER A 87 -1.89 1.68 33.57
N ILE A 88 -2.56 0.60 33.22
CA ILE A 88 -2.57 0.03 31.88
C ILE A 88 -3.94 0.27 31.24
N ILE A 89 -3.95 0.89 30.08
CA ILE A 89 -5.13 1.15 29.26
C ILE A 89 -5.23 0.04 28.23
N VAL A 90 -6.35 -0.66 28.17
CA VAL A 90 -6.62 -1.74 27.22
C VAL A 90 -7.81 -1.34 26.38
N ASN A 91 -7.65 -1.41 25.06
CA ASN A 91 -8.74 -1.25 24.11
C ASN A 91 -9.04 -2.59 23.45
N LEU A 92 -10.33 -2.85 23.21
CA LEU A 92 -10.78 -4.04 22.51
C LEU A 92 -12.03 -3.71 21.69
N ASN A 93 -12.13 -4.31 20.52
CA ASN A 93 -13.35 -4.22 19.73
C ASN A 93 -14.56 -4.71 20.54
N THR A 94 -15.63 -3.94 20.56
CA THR A 94 -16.85 -4.20 21.38
C THR A 94 -17.58 -5.48 20.99
N GLU A 95 -17.26 -6.08 19.84
CA GLU A 95 -17.82 -7.36 19.40
C GLU A 95 -17.09 -8.58 19.96
N ILE A 96 -15.95 -8.36 20.61
CA ILE A 96 -15.15 -9.42 21.22
C ILE A 96 -15.64 -9.64 22.66
N HIS A 97 -15.95 -10.87 22.98
CA HIS A 97 -16.28 -11.27 24.34
C HIS A 97 -14.99 -11.58 25.11
N ILE A 98 -14.89 -10.98 26.30
CA ILE A 98 -13.75 -11.18 27.20
C ILE A 98 -14.13 -12.26 28.22
N ASN A 99 -13.51 -13.44 28.12
CA ASN A 99 -13.62 -14.49 29.14
C ASN A 99 -12.67 -14.20 30.30
N GLU A 100 -11.42 -13.78 29.99
CA GLU A 100 -10.40 -13.47 30.98
C GLU A 100 -9.47 -12.35 30.52
N PHE A 101 -9.20 -11.40 31.44
CA PHE A 101 -8.08 -10.46 31.42
C PHE A 101 -7.35 -10.55 32.76
N LYS A 102 -6.13 -11.07 32.77
CA LYS A 102 -5.39 -11.34 33.98
C LYS A 102 -3.93 -10.90 33.86
N PHE A 103 -3.55 -9.90 34.65
CA PHE A 103 -2.18 -9.49 34.82
C PHE A 103 -1.46 -10.40 35.82
N GLU A 104 -0.18 -10.64 35.59
CA GLU A 104 0.70 -11.34 36.55
C GLU A 104 0.79 -10.61 37.91
N ARG A 105 0.76 -9.27 37.89
CA ARG A 105 0.63 -8.42 39.07
C ARG A 105 -0.83 -8.16 39.39
N VAL A 106 -1.14 -7.96 40.66
CA VAL A 106 -2.47 -7.56 41.08
C VAL A 106 -2.84 -6.20 40.45
N ALA A 107 -3.96 -6.15 39.81
CA ALA A 107 -4.46 -4.96 39.11
C ALA A 107 -5.97 -4.78 39.42
N THR A 108 -6.37 -3.56 39.72
CA THR A 108 -7.76 -3.21 39.95
C THR A 108 -8.33 -2.50 38.69
N LYS A 109 -9.43 -2.99 38.16
CA LYS A 109 -10.12 -2.35 37.07
C LYS A 109 -10.81 -1.09 37.58
N VAL A 110 -10.33 0.09 37.16
CA VAL A 110 -10.84 1.40 37.61
C VAL A 110 -11.79 2.02 36.55
N ILE A 111 -11.71 1.61 35.29
CA ILE A 111 -12.67 1.93 34.23
C ILE A 111 -13.05 0.63 33.52
N ASP A 112 -14.34 0.40 33.36
CA ASP A 112 -14.96 -0.74 32.67
C ASP A 112 -16.02 -0.23 31.69
N ASP A 113 -15.60 0.39 30.58
CA ASP A 113 -16.52 0.90 29.57
C ASP A 113 -16.64 -0.09 28.40
N LYS A 114 -17.51 -1.08 28.58
CA LYS A 114 -17.75 -2.14 27.59
C LYS A 114 -18.35 -1.58 26.28
N GLU A 115 -19.14 -0.49 26.37
CA GLU A 115 -19.74 0.12 25.18
C GLU A 115 -18.71 0.79 24.25
N LYS A 116 -17.58 1.21 24.80
CA LYS A 116 -16.47 1.81 24.07
C LYS A 116 -15.29 0.85 23.90
N GLY A 117 -15.34 -0.33 24.51
CA GLY A 117 -14.22 -1.26 24.56
C GLY A 117 -12.97 -0.66 25.23
N PHE A 118 -13.18 0.21 26.25
CA PHE A 118 -12.12 0.97 26.89
C PHE A 118 -12.02 0.60 28.38
N TYR A 119 -10.88 0.05 28.77
CA TYR A 119 -10.64 -0.47 30.11
C TYR A 119 -9.37 0.14 30.68
N VAL A 120 -9.41 0.52 31.97
CA VAL A 120 -8.22 1.00 32.67
C VAL A 120 -7.99 0.15 33.93
N TYR A 121 -6.79 -0.40 34.05
CA TYR A 121 -6.36 -1.20 35.16
C TYR A 121 -5.24 -0.47 35.94
N LYS A 122 -5.47 -0.21 37.22
CA LYS A 122 -4.45 0.33 38.13
C LYS A 122 -3.67 -0.83 38.75
N LEU A 123 -2.35 -0.83 38.59
CA LEU A 123 -1.47 -1.83 39.17
C LEU A 123 -1.31 -1.57 40.69
N SER A 124 -1.28 -2.63 41.51
CA SER A 124 -0.98 -2.52 42.94
C SER A 124 0.46 -2.03 43.20
N GLU A 125 1.38 -2.45 42.33
CA GLU A 125 2.75 -1.98 42.30
C GLU A 125 3.07 -1.46 40.89
N PRO A 126 3.60 -0.23 40.74
CA PRO A 126 3.95 0.34 39.46
C PRO A 126 4.97 -0.52 38.69
N LEU A 127 4.84 -0.57 37.38
CA LEU A 127 5.81 -1.19 36.48
C LEU A 127 6.98 -0.22 36.30
N LYS A 128 8.13 -0.50 36.94
CA LYS A 128 9.32 0.35 36.87
C LYS A 128 9.97 0.35 35.49
N PRO A 129 10.79 1.36 35.15
CA PRO A 129 11.58 1.36 33.93
C PRO A 129 12.40 0.06 33.77
N GLY A 130 12.25 -0.59 32.60
CA GLY A 130 12.90 -1.85 32.28
C GLY A 130 12.16 -3.11 32.74
N ASP A 131 11.22 -3.02 33.66
CA ASP A 131 10.40 -4.15 34.12
C ASP A 131 9.48 -4.67 33.02
N SER A 132 9.15 -5.96 33.13
CA SER A 132 8.19 -6.63 32.28
C SER A 132 7.00 -7.18 33.05
N LEU A 133 5.88 -7.36 32.44
CA LEU A 133 4.64 -7.85 33.01
C LEU A 133 3.94 -8.77 32.01
N LYS A 134 3.55 -9.97 32.42
CA LYS A 134 2.73 -10.87 31.63
C LYS A 134 1.25 -10.51 31.76
N PHE A 135 0.57 -10.40 30.61
CA PHE A 135 -0.88 -10.18 30.53
C PHE A 135 -1.52 -11.35 29.78
N ASN A 136 -2.25 -12.19 30.50
CA ASN A 136 -2.96 -13.35 29.98
C ASN A 136 -4.38 -12.95 29.58
N MET A 137 -4.87 -13.56 28.51
CA MET A 137 -6.15 -13.24 27.91
C MET A 137 -6.84 -14.49 27.38
N SER A 138 -8.16 -14.53 27.53
CA SER A 138 -9.06 -15.46 26.85
C SER A 138 -10.22 -14.68 26.25
N LEU A 139 -10.38 -14.78 24.94
CA LEU A 139 -11.28 -13.98 24.12
C LEU A 139 -12.07 -14.88 23.19
N GLU A 140 -13.28 -14.46 22.81
CA GLU A 140 -14.01 -15.12 21.74
C GLU A 140 -14.79 -14.13 20.89
N HIS A 141 -14.93 -14.46 19.64
CA HIS A 141 -15.71 -13.71 18.65
C HIS A 141 -16.57 -14.66 17.83
N PHE A 142 -17.90 -14.60 18.04
CA PHE A 142 -18.91 -15.38 17.30
C PHE A 142 -20.01 -14.44 16.83
N PRO A 143 -19.87 -13.82 15.64
CA PRO A 143 -20.88 -12.89 15.13
C PRO A 143 -22.21 -13.61 14.88
N LYS A 144 -23.29 -13.01 15.37
CA LYS A 144 -24.66 -13.52 15.17
C LYS A 144 -25.32 -12.84 13.98
N GLY A 145 -25.98 -13.62 13.12
CA GLY A 145 -26.70 -13.08 11.97
C GLY A 145 -25.83 -12.23 11.05
N PHE A 146 -26.32 -11.05 10.67
CA PHE A 146 -25.60 -10.05 9.88
C PHE A 146 -25.99 -8.64 10.32
N LYS A 147 -25.12 -7.65 10.05
CA LYS A 147 -25.35 -6.23 10.32
C LYS A 147 -25.66 -5.48 9.04
N SER A 148 -26.22 -4.29 9.15
CA SER A 148 -26.42 -3.38 8.01
C SER A 148 -25.10 -2.98 7.32
N SER A 149 -24.00 -2.93 8.07
CA SER A 149 -22.66 -2.55 7.59
C SER A 149 -21.77 -3.72 7.17
N SER A 150 -22.08 -4.95 7.61
CA SER A 150 -21.21 -6.11 7.38
C SER A 150 -21.97 -7.43 7.54
N ALA A 151 -21.67 -8.39 6.68
CA ALA A 151 -22.17 -9.76 6.81
C ALA A 151 -21.41 -10.60 7.86
N GLY A 152 -20.30 -10.10 8.41
CA GLY A 152 -19.47 -10.83 9.35
C GLY A 152 -18.81 -12.07 8.74
N THR A 153 -18.25 -11.95 7.54
CA THR A 153 -17.75 -13.06 6.72
C THR A 153 -16.22 -13.18 6.69
N ALA A 154 -15.53 -12.60 7.66
CA ALA A 154 -14.08 -12.76 7.79
C ALA A 154 -13.67 -14.18 8.20
N ILE A 155 -14.53 -14.89 8.93
CA ILE A 155 -14.38 -16.28 9.34
C ILE A 155 -15.55 -17.05 8.76
N VAL A 156 -15.30 -17.86 7.75
CA VAL A 156 -16.33 -18.64 7.05
C VAL A 156 -15.75 -19.96 6.53
N TYR A 157 -16.63 -20.93 6.26
CA TYR A 157 -16.27 -22.26 5.86
C TYR A 157 -15.45 -22.38 4.56
N ASN A 158 -15.67 -21.47 3.60
CA ASN A 158 -14.91 -21.44 2.34
C ASN A 158 -13.58 -20.67 2.44
N GLY A 159 -13.25 -20.14 3.60
CA GLY A 159 -11.95 -19.50 3.88
C GLY A 159 -12.05 -18.37 4.88
N SER A 160 -11.13 -18.34 5.81
CA SER A 160 -11.07 -17.35 6.90
C SER A 160 -9.79 -16.53 6.78
N PHE A 161 -9.92 -15.23 7.01
CA PHE A 161 -8.79 -14.32 7.19
C PHE A 161 -9.13 -13.23 8.19
N PHE A 162 -8.32 -13.10 9.23
CA PHE A 162 -8.35 -12.00 10.18
C PHE A 162 -6.94 -11.73 10.70
N ASN A 163 -6.71 -10.56 11.30
CA ASN A 163 -5.39 -10.13 11.73
C ASN A 163 -5.37 -9.67 13.20
N SER A 164 -4.21 -9.20 13.67
CA SER A 164 -3.98 -8.75 15.04
C SER A 164 -4.83 -7.57 15.48
N GLU A 165 -5.55 -6.89 14.58
CA GLU A 165 -6.51 -5.82 14.94
C GLU A 165 -7.73 -6.35 15.72
N LEU A 166 -7.98 -7.66 15.66
CA LEU A 166 -8.99 -8.33 16.49
C LEU A 166 -8.59 -8.37 17.97
N LEU A 167 -7.31 -8.21 18.29
CA LEU A 167 -6.74 -8.41 19.62
C LEU A 167 -6.64 -7.11 20.41
N PRO A 168 -6.51 -7.18 21.75
CA PRO A 168 -6.38 -5.99 22.58
C PRO A 168 -5.14 -5.17 22.23
N SER A 169 -5.32 -3.85 22.19
CA SER A 169 -4.27 -2.85 22.06
C SER A 169 -4.12 -2.01 23.33
N PHE A 170 -2.98 -1.35 23.51
CA PHE A 170 -2.67 -0.61 24.73
C PHE A 170 -2.52 0.88 24.48
N GLY A 171 -2.98 1.67 25.45
CA GLY A 171 -2.93 3.12 25.41
C GLY A 171 -4.18 3.76 24.80
N TYR A 172 -4.18 5.08 24.75
CA TYR A 172 -5.30 5.82 24.15
C TYR A 172 -5.33 5.61 22.63
N ASN A 173 -6.47 5.20 22.10
CA ASN A 173 -6.63 4.94 20.67
C ASN A 173 -7.25 6.16 19.95
N GLU A 174 -6.43 6.94 19.26
CA GLU A 174 -6.85 8.12 18.52
C GLU A 174 -7.73 7.80 17.28
N GLN A 175 -7.78 6.53 16.83
CA GLN A 175 -8.67 6.11 15.75
C GLN A 175 -10.14 6.06 16.18
N MET A 176 -10.39 5.99 17.49
CA MET A 176 -11.75 6.09 18.08
C MET A 176 -12.29 7.51 18.10
N GLU A 177 -11.47 8.52 17.81
CA GLU A 177 -11.90 9.91 17.78
C GLU A 177 -12.64 10.26 16.50
N LEU A 178 -13.53 11.25 16.60
CA LEU A 178 -14.24 11.79 15.44
C LEU A 178 -13.26 12.48 14.47
N SER A 179 -13.24 12.07 13.20
CA SER A 179 -12.26 12.56 12.22
C SER A 179 -12.77 13.71 11.35
N GLU A 180 -14.08 13.70 11.00
CA GLU A 180 -14.64 14.63 10.03
C GLU A 180 -14.83 16.05 10.58
N SER A 181 -14.31 17.06 9.87
CA SER A 181 -14.27 18.45 10.35
C SER A 181 -15.66 19.05 10.61
N ALA A 182 -16.65 18.75 9.77
CA ALA A 182 -18.01 19.23 9.95
C ALA A 182 -18.67 18.59 11.18
N ALA A 183 -18.49 17.28 11.36
CA ALA A 183 -19.00 16.57 12.52
C ALA A 183 -18.30 17.04 13.81
N ARG A 184 -16.99 17.27 13.80
CA ARG A 184 -16.26 17.82 14.97
C ARG A 184 -16.82 19.17 15.41
N LYS A 185 -17.11 20.08 14.43
CA LYS A 185 -17.74 21.36 14.72
C LYS A 185 -19.15 21.20 15.35
N LYS A 186 -19.93 20.23 14.88
CA LYS A 186 -21.27 19.90 15.42
C LYS A 186 -21.21 19.49 16.90
N TYR A 187 -20.14 18.88 17.34
CA TYR A 187 -19.95 18.40 18.72
C TYR A 187 -18.99 19.26 19.53
N ASP A 188 -18.68 20.49 19.11
CA ASP A 188 -17.77 21.43 19.79
C ASP A 188 -16.36 20.86 20.06
N LEU A 189 -15.87 20.02 19.14
CA LEU A 189 -14.51 19.47 19.19
C LEU A 189 -13.54 20.36 18.39
N PRO A 190 -12.30 20.54 18.86
CA PRO A 190 -11.28 21.27 18.11
C PRO A 190 -10.96 20.59 16.79
N LYS A 191 -10.43 21.35 15.82
CA LYS A 191 -9.93 20.77 14.56
C LYS A 191 -8.91 19.67 14.86
N LYS A 192 -8.99 18.56 14.11
CA LYS A 192 -8.04 17.45 14.18
C LYS A 192 -7.31 17.34 12.85
N GLU A 193 -5.99 17.34 12.90
CA GLU A 193 -5.14 16.99 11.76
C GLU A 193 -5.22 15.48 11.53
N ARG A 194 -4.99 15.04 10.28
CA ARG A 194 -5.00 13.60 9.94
C ARG A 194 -3.85 12.85 10.60
N MET A 195 -2.67 13.48 10.65
CA MET A 195 -1.46 12.92 11.24
C MET A 195 -0.65 13.99 11.96
N ALA A 196 0.18 13.59 12.89
CA ALA A 196 1.17 14.44 13.52
C ALA A 196 2.18 14.98 12.49
N LYS A 197 2.74 16.15 12.75
CA LYS A 197 3.75 16.76 11.86
C LYS A 197 4.96 15.85 11.72
N VAL A 198 5.58 15.86 10.55
CA VAL A 198 6.78 15.06 10.23
C VAL A 198 7.93 15.26 11.23
N THR A 199 7.99 16.41 11.91
CA THR A 199 9.01 16.77 12.92
C THR A 199 8.62 16.41 14.34
N ASP A 200 7.42 15.86 14.58
CA ASP A 200 6.96 15.53 15.93
C ASP A 200 7.76 14.36 16.50
N SER A 201 8.62 14.64 17.48
CA SER A 201 9.52 13.67 18.09
C SER A 201 8.78 12.66 18.97
N LEU A 202 7.65 13.02 19.58
CA LEU A 202 6.85 12.11 20.40
C LEU A 202 6.05 11.14 19.54
N ALA A 203 5.44 11.62 18.46
CA ALA A 203 4.74 10.77 17.50
C ALA A 203 5.68 9.76 16.83
N ARG A 204 6.96 10.11 16.62
CA ARG A 204 7.99 9.21 16.10
C ARG A 204 8.42 8.10 17.07
N MET A 205 7.95 8.13 18.31
CA MET A 205 8.15 7.02 19.24
C MET A 205 7.23 5.83 18.92
N ASN A 206 6.28 6.00 18.02
CA ASN A 206 5.34 4.98 17.54
C ASN A 206 5.50 4.79 16.03
N THR A 207 5.16 3.59 15.53
CA THR A 207 5.00 3.37 14.09
C THR A 207 3.62 3.83 13.64
N TYR A 208 3.43 4.03 12.34
CA TYR A 208 2.10 4.34 11.82
C TYR A 208 1.14 3.12 11.82
N ILE A 209 1.67 1.90 12.04
CA ILE A 209 0.89 0.66 12.20
C ILE A 209 0.27 0.57 13.58
N GLY A 210 1.01 0.97 14.65
CA GLY A 210 0.52 0.86 16.02
C GLY A 210 1.35 1.67 17.00
N ASN A 211 0.72 1.96 18.15
CA ASN A 211 1.30 2.79 19.21
C ASN A 211 1.66 2.02 20.47
N ASP A 212 1.51 0.70 20.49
CA ASP A 212 1.62 -0.15 21.67
C ASP A 212 2.74 -1.20 21.59
N ALA A 213 3.42 -1.29 20.46
CA ALA A 213 4.50 -2.24 20.25
C ALA A 213 5.64 -1.66 19.41
N ASP A 214 6.79 -2.29 19.52
CA ASP A 214 7.92 -2.13 18.59
C ASP A 214 8.12 -3.46 17.84
N TRP A 215 9.33 -3.98 17.78
CA TRP A 215 9.62 -5.30 17.24
C TRP A 215 9.40 -6.37 18.31
N ILE A 216 8.52 -7.36 18.04
CA ILE A 216 8.09 -8.38 18.99
C ILE A 216 8.60 -9.78 18.65
N ASN A 217 8.73 -10.65 19.65
CA ASN A 217 8.77 -12.09 19.45
C ASN A 217 7.36 -12.60 19.20
N PHE A 218 7.19 -13.50 18.22
CA PHE A 218 5.89 -14.05 17.86
C PHE A 218 5.92 -15.57 17.76
N GLU A 219 4.94 -16.20 18.41
CA GLU A 219 4.72 -17.65 18.38
C GLU A 219 3.23 -17.92 18.54
N CYS A 220 2.67 -18.87 17.78
CA CYS A 220 1.27 -19.22 17.92
C CYS A 220 0.98 -20.68 17.56
N THR A 221 -0.11 -21.20 18.14
CA THR A 221 -0.77 -22.42 17.69
C THR A 221 -2.11 -22.02 17.06
N VAL A 222 -2.39 -22.47 15.86
CA VAL A 222 -3.69 -22.25 15.21
C VAL A 222 -4.37 -23.59 14.99
N SER A 223 -5.65 -23.68 15.38
CA SER A 223 -6.45 -24.87 15.07
C SER A 223 -7.64 -24.52 14.20
N THR A 224 -8.11 -25.49 13.43
CA THR A 224 -9.26 -25.35 12.54
C THR A 224 -9.99 -26.70 12.38
N SER A 225 -11.06 -26.72 11.59
CA SER A 225 -11.78 -27.96 11.24
C SER A 225 -10.86 -29.00 10.61
N GLY A 226 -11.17 -30.29 10.80
CA GLY A 226 -10.30 -31.40 10.40
C GLY A 226 -10.09 -31.56 8.89
N ASP A 227 -10.88 -30.85 8.06
CA ASP A 227 -10.74 -30.79 6.60
C ASP A 227 -10.02 -29.51 6.11
N GLN A 228 -9.55 -28.64 7.02
CA GLN A 228 -8.90 -27.40 6.71
C GLN A 228 -7.43 -27.34 7.18
N THR A 229 -6.67 -26.48 6.56
CA THR A 229 -5.31 -26.08 6.96
C THR A 229 -5.36 -24.67 7.52
N ALA A 230 -4.78 -24.44 8.71
CA ALA A 230 -4.65 -23.13 9.29
C ALA A 230 -3.22 -22.62 9.22
N ILE A 231 -3.06 -21.31 8.97
CA ILE A 231 -1.75 -20.68 8.72
C ILE A 231 -1.66 -19.35 9.47
N ALA A 232 -0.48 -19.10 10.01
CA ALA A 232 -0.08 -17.81 10.60
C ALA A 232 1.38 -17.49 10.20
N PRO A 233 1.88 -16.24 10.38
CA PRO A 233 3.29 -15.93 10.18
C PRO A 233 4.22 -16.81 11.00
N GLY A 234 5.40 -17.08 10.45
CA GLY A 234 6.39 -17.96 11.07
C GLY A 234 6.54 -19.29 10.37
N TYR A 235 7.44 -20.10 10.91
CA TYR A 235 7.77 -21.42 10.38
C TYR A 235 6.98 -22.49 11.11
N LEU A 236 6.43 -23.43 10.36
CA LEU A 236 5.71 -24.57 10.93
C LEU A 236 6.70 -25.43 11.72
N ILE A 237 6.49 -25.51 13.05
CA ILE A 237 7.31 -26.31 13.96
C ILE A 237 6.70 -27.70 14.17
N LYS A 238 5.37 -27.74 14.28
CA LYS A 238 4.63 -28.99 14.54
C LYS A 238 3.21 -28.87 13.99
N GLN A 239 2.69 -29.99 13.49
CA GLN A 239 1.26 -30.15 13.19
C GLN A 239 0.76 -31.48 13.76
N TRP A 240 -0.50 -31.50 14.19
CA TRP A 240 -1.17 -32.72 14.69
C TRP A 240 -2.68 -32.59 14.54
N THR A 241 -3.37 -33.73 14.66
CA THR A 241 -4.83 -33.76 14.69
C THR A 241 -5.27 -34.32 16.05
N GLU A 242 -6.23 -33.64 16.67
CA GLU A 242 -6.78 -34.06 17.95
C GLU A 242 -8.26 -33.63 18.02
N ASN A 243 -9.11 -34.54 18.53
CA ASN A 243 -10.55 -34.31 18.66
C ASN A 243 -11.24 -33.81 17.39
N GLY A 244 -10.83 -34.32 16.21
CA GLY A 244 -11.39 -33.95 14.92
C GLY A 244 -10.96 -32.55 14.40
N ARG A 245 -10.00 -31.90 15.04
CA ARG A 245 -9.43 -30.62 14.62
C ARG A 245 -7.97 -30.75 14.23
N ASN A 246 -7.53 -29.95 13.27
CA ASN A 246 -6.13 -29.86 12.86
C ASN A 246 -5.47 -28.67 13.58
N TYR A 247 -4.28 -28.90 14.12
CA TYR A 247 -3.46 -27.94 14.86
C TYR A 247 -2.14 -27.70 14.16
N PHE A 248 -1.70 -26.43 14.13
CA PHE A 248 -0.47 -25.98 13.47
C PHE A 248 0.26 -25.00 14.40
N HIS A 249 1.47 -25.36 14.83
CA HIS A 249 2.30 -24.52 15.65
C HIS A 249 3.34 -23.78 14.82
N TYR A 250 3.28 -22.46 14.82
CA TYR A 250 4.16 -21.56 14.10
C TYR A 250 5.02 -20.72 15.06
N LYS A 251 6.27 -20.49 14.65
CA LYS A 251 7.21 -19.64 15.40
C LYS A 251 8.07 -18.82 14.44
N MET A 252 8.21 -17.53 14.72
CA MET A 252 9.19 -16.67 14.05
C MET A 252 10.57 -16.87 14.67
N ASP A 253 11.62 -16.86 13.83
CA ASP A 253 13.02 -16.95 14.26
C ASP A 253 13.69 -15.56 14.37
N CYS A 254 12.96 -14.50 14.05
CA CYS A 254 13.36 -13.11 14.21
C CYS A 254 12.18 -12.28 14.76
N LYS A 255 12.48 -11.09 15.27
CA LYS A 255 11.43 -10.16 15.68
C LYS A 255 10.68 -9.61 14.47
N ILE A 256 9.39 -9.37 14.67
CA ILE A 256 8.48 -8.81 13.68
C ILE A 256 7.74 -7.59 14.26
N LEU A 257 7.08 -6.81 13.39
CA LEU A 257 6.09 -5.83 13.87
C LEU A 257 4.94 -6.55 14.59
N ASN A 258 4.25 -5.87 15.51
CA ASN A 258 3.01 -6.38 16.12
C ASN A 258 1.87 -6.33 15.09
N PHE A 259 2.10 -7.03 13.98
CA PHE A 259 1.22 -7.10 12.83
C PHE A 259 1.31 -8.51 12.23
N TYR A 260 0.31 -9.33 12.50
CA TYR A 260 0.25 -10.74 12.13
C TYR A 260 -1.19 -11.18 11.87
N CYS A 261 -1.35 -12.28 11.15
CA CYS A 261 -2.65 -12.76 10.67
C CYS A 261 -2.88 -14.24 10.94
N PHE A 262 -4.13 -14.65 10.78
CA PHE A 262 -4.58 -16.02 10.87
C PHE A 262 -5.49 -16.32 9.68
N LEU A 263 -5.23 -17.45 9.01
CA LEU A 263 -6.01 -17.91 7.87
C LEU A 263 -6.38 -19.39 8.06
N SER A 264 -7.50 -19.77 7.46
CA SER A 264 -7.92 -21.16 7.42
C SER A 264 -8.81 -21.42 6.21
N ALA A 265 -8.53 -22.48 5.45
CA ALA A 265 -9.39 -22.98 4.38
C ALA A 265 -8.99 -24.41 3.99
N ARG A 266 -9.75 -25.01 3.06
CA ARG A 266 -9.43 -26.27 2.40
C ARG A 266 -8.45 -26.03 1.26
N TYR A 267 -7.24 -25.62 1.64
CA TYR A 267 -6.21 -25.26 0.69
C TYR A 267 -5.61 -26.44 -0.06
N GLU A 268 -5.47 -26.28 -1.37
CA GLU A 268 -4.41 -26.91 -2.15
C GLU A 268 -3.16 -26.02 -2.12
N VAL A 269 -1.99 -26.61 -2.38
CA VAL A 269 -0.72 -25.88 -2.24
C VAL A 269 0.15 -26.12 -3.47
N LYS A 270 0.47 -25.04 -4.17
CA LYS A 270 1.52 -25.03 -5.18
C LYS A 270 2.84 -24.64 -4.54
N ARG A 271 3.86 -25.50 -4.67
CA ARG A 271 5.19 -25.30 -4.10
C ARG A 271 6.21 -25.05 -5.17
N ASP A 272 7.15 -24.17 -4.85
CA ASP A 272 8.33 -23.87 -5.64
C ASP A 272 9.44 -23.35 -4.72
N LYS A 273 10.58 -22.96 -5.25
CA LYS A 273 11.68 -22.34 -4.51
C LYS A 273 12.37 -21.28 -5.33
N TRP A 274 12.99 -20.34 -4.64
CA TRP A 274 13.93 -19.41 -5.17
C TRP A 274 15.30 -19.61 -4.48
N THR A 275 16.37 -19.72 -5.25
CA THR A 275 17.71 -19.84 -4.70
C THR A 275 18.41 -18.49 -4.79
N ASN A 276 18.86 -17.97 -3.65
CA ASN A 276 19.59 -16.71 -3.60
C ASN A 276 20.92 -16.83 -4.36
N PRO A 277 21.10 -16.08 -5.45
CA PRO A 277 22.29 -16.23 -6.30
C PRO A 277 23.61 -15.85 -5.61
N SER A 278 23.53 -15.05 -4.53
CA SER A 278 24.73 -14.61 -3.79
C SER A 278 25.13 -15.57 -2.66
N THR A 279 24.17 -16.32 -2.10
CA THR A 279 24.42 -17.16 -0.91
C THR A 279 24.20 -18.65 -1.16
N GLY A 280 23.55 -19.01 -2.27
CA GLY A 280 23.13 -20.39 -2.58
C GLY A 280 22.01 -20.92 -1.67
N LYS A 281 21.46 -20.11 -0.77
CA LYS A 281 20.39 -20.52 0.13
C LYS A 281 19.03 -20.49 -0.57
N ASP A 282 18.23 -21.51 -0.33
CA ASP A 282 16.87 -21.61 -0.85
C ASP A 282 15.88 -20.86 0.03
N VAL A 283 14.91 -20.21 -0.61
CA VAL A 283 13.69 -19.64 -0.01
C VAL A 283 12.52 -20.45 -0.56
N ALA A 284 11.77 -21.10 0.31
CA ALA A 284 10.58 -21.85 -0.07
C ALA A 284 9.47 -20.87 -0.54
N ILE A 285 8.81 -21.23 -1.63
CA ILE A 285 7.65 -20.49 -2.15
C ILE A 285 6.45 -21.42 -2.06
N GLU A 286 5.40 -20.95 -1.39
CA GLU A 286 4.15 -21.72 -1.26
C GLU A 286 2.98 -20.80 -1.58
N ILE A 287 2.11 -21.25 -2.49
CA ILE A 287 0.83 -20.58 -2.77
C ILE A 287 -0.28 -21.52 -2.35
N TYR A 288 -1.05 -21.08 -1.36
CA TYR A 288 -2.23 -21.76 -0.83
C TYR A 288 -3.47 -21.22 -1.53
N TYR A 289 -4.24 -22.08 -2.18
CA TYR A 289 -5.36 -21.68 -3.03
C TYR A 289 -6.53 -22.65 -2.91
N ASN A 290 -7.73 -22.20 -3.25
CA ASN A 290 -8.91 -23.04 -3.31
C ASN A 290 -8.96 -23.81 -4.64
N LYS A 291 -9.33 -25.08 -4.58
CA LYS A 291 -9.48 -25.92 -5.78
C LYS A 291 -10.37 -25.25 -6.83
N GLY A 292 -9.87 -25.19 -8.08
CA GLY A 292 -10.54 -24.51 -9.19
C GLY A 292 -10.09 -23.06 -9.40
N HIS A 293 -9.14 -22.54 -8.59
CA HIS A 293 -8.61 -21.17 -8.68
C HIS A 293 -7.15 -21.13 -9.16
N GLU A 294 -6.74 -22.06 -10.02
CA GLU A 294 -5.35 -22.24 -10.48
C GLU A 294 -4.90 -21.23 -11.53
N TYR A 295 -5.76 -20.32 -11.98
CA TYR A 295 -5.56 -19.49 -13.20
C TYR A 295 -4.27 -18.68 -13.22
N ASN A 296 -3.83 -18.13 -12.10
CA ASN A 296 -2.73 -17.18 -12.05
C ASN A 296 -1.54 -17.65 -11.18
N LEU A 297 -1.50 -18.90 -10.73
CA LEU A 297 -0.46 -19.38 -9.82
C LEU A 297 0.95 -19.22 -10.39
N ASP A 298 1.16 -19.53 -11.68
CA ASP A 298 2.48 -19.37 -12.33
C ASP A 298 2.88 -17.90 -12.46
N ARG A 299 1.92 -16.99 -12.67
CA ARG A 299 2.18 -15.54 -12.68
C ARG A 299 2.64 -15.05 -11.32
N MET A 300 1.98 -15.52 -10.24
CA MET A 300 2.30 -15.16 -8.86
C MET A 300 3.67 -15.72 -8.46
N ILE A 301 3.97 -16.99 -8.76
CA ILE A 301 5.30 -17.59 -8.53
C ILE A 301 6.39 -16.78 -9.27
N LYS A 302 6.15 -16.47 -10.54
CA LYS A 302 7.07 -15.64 -11.33
C LYS A 302 7.25 -14.27 -10.71
N GLY A 303 6.16 -13.64 -10.25
CA GLY A 303 6.18 -12.38 -9.52
C GLY A 303 7.05 -12.44 -8.27
N ILE A 304 6.89 -13.47 -7.43
CA ILE A 304 7.73 -13.68 -6.25
C ILE A 304 9.22 -13.80 -6.65
N LYS A 305 9.56 -14.70 -7.58
CA LYS A 305 10.97 -14.95 -7.98
C LYS A 305 11.63 -13.68 -8.52
N LYS A 306 10.95 -12.97 -9.44
CA LYS A 306 11.47 -11.72 -10.02
C LYS A 306 11.62 -10.62 -8.98
N SER A 307 10.73 -10.56 -8.01
CA SER A 307 10.82 -9.63 -6.89
C SER A 307 11.99 -9.95 -5.98
N LEU A 308 12.18 -11.20 -5.59
CA LEU A 308 13.30 -11.64 -4.78
C LEU A 308 14.64 -11.39 -5.50
N ASP A 309 14.73 -11.65 -6.81
CA ASP A 309 15.90 -11.32 -7.62
C ASP A 309 16.23 -9.84 -7.57
N TYR A 310 15.25 -9.00 -7.85
CA TYR A 310 15.46 -7.55 -7.95
C TYR A 310 15.71 -6.91 -6.58
N TYR A 311 14.89 -7.23 -5.57
CA TYR A 311 14.96 -6.56 -4.27
C TYR A 311 16.20 -6.99 -3.48
N THR A 312 16.53 -8.29 -3.51
CA THR A 312 17.74 -8.78 -2.84
C THR A 312 19.01 -8.17 -3.44
N LYS A 313 19.07 -8.04 -4.76
CA LYS A 313 20.21 -7.41 -5.46
C LYS A 313 20.31 -5.91 -5.18
N ASN A 314 19.18 -5.21 -5.16
CA ASN A 314 19.14 -3.75 -5.20
C ASN A 314 18.92 -3.08 -3.85
N PHE A 315 18.37 -3.78 -2.86
CA PHE A 315 18.03 -3.19 -1.55
C PHE A 315 18.85 -3.83 -0.42
N SER A 316 18.46 -5.01 0.01
CA SER A 316 19.13 -5.78 1.08
C SER A 316 18.76 -7.26 0.96
N PRO A 317 19.46 -8.17 1.64
CA PRO A 317 19.06 -9.58 1.67
C PRO A 317 17.62 -9.76 2.16
N TYR A 318 16.91 -10.73 1.56
CA TYR A 318 15.62 -11.17 2.06
C TYR A 318 15.80 -11.83 3.43
N GLN A 319 15.01 -11.41 4.41
CA GLN A 319 15.19 -11.80 5.83
C GLN A 319 14.60 -13.15 6.19
N HIS A 320 13.78 -13.75 5.34
CA HIS A 320 13.10 -15.00 5.63
C HIS A 320 13.55 -16.14 4.71
N ARG A 321 13.31 -17.40 5.13
CA ARG A 321 13.57 -18.60 4.33
C ARG A 321 12.32 -19.16 3.63
N GLN A 322 11.21 -18.41 3.65
CA GLN A 322 9.98 -18.72 2.93
C GLN A 322 9.22 -17.45 2.52
N VAL A 323 8.38 -17.58 1.47
CA VAL A 323 7.33 -16.63 1.09
C VAL A 323 6.06 -17.43 0.84
N ARG A 324 4.97 -17.05 1.48
CA ARG A 324 3.67 -17.68 1.29
C ARG A 324 2.65 -16.66 0.80
N ILE A 325 1.89 -17.02 -0.24
CA ILE A 325 0.68 -16.32 -0.65
C ILE A 325 -0.50 -17.22 -0.30
N LEU A 326 -1.56 -16.64 0.29
CA LEU A 326 -2.71 -17.38 0.76
C LEU A 326 -3.99 -16.72 0.27
N GLU A 327 -4.80 -17.49 -0.43
CA GLU A 327 -6.10 -17.05 -0.91
C GLU A 327 -7.08 -16.84 0.25
N PHE A 328 -7.84 -15.74 0.20
CA PHE A 328 -9.03 -15.55 1.01
C PHE A 328 -10.22 -15.12 0.15
N PRO A 329 -11.48 -15.44 0.59
CA PRO A 329 -12.68 -15.15 -0.17
C PRO A 329 -12.89 -13.65 -0.42
N ARG A 330 -13.56 -13.32 -1.50
CA ARG A 330 -13.83 -11.96 -1.98
C ARG A 330 -14.89 -11.19 -1.15
N TYR A 331 -14.90 -11.35 0.17
CA TYR A 331 -15.62 -10.42 1.05
C TYR A 331 -14.90 -9.05 1.12
N ALA A 332 -13.62 -9.03 0.74
CA ALA A 332 -12.81 -7.82 0.55
C ALA A 332 -11.89 -8.00 -0.68
N THR A 333 -11.45 -6.89 -1.27
CA THR A 333 -10.66 -6.87 -2.52
C THR A 333 -9.32 -6.18 -2.29
N PHE A 334 -8.43 -6.84 -1.55
CA PHE A 334 -7.06 -6.36 -1.29
C PHE A 334 -6.09 -7.54 -1.15
N ALA A 335 -4.81 -7.25 -1.13
CA ALA A 335 -3.76 -8.10 -0.58
C ALA A 335 -3.12 -7.36 0.59
N GLN A 336 -2.47 -8.08 1.49
CA GLN A 336 -1.81 -7.49 2.65
C GLN A 336 -0.58 -8.32 3.02
N SER A 337 0.56 -7.65 3.17
CA SER A 337 1.80 -8.31 3.51
C SER A 337 2.01 -8.38 5.02
N PHE A 338 2.15 -9.60 5.53
CA PHE A 338 2.65 -9.89 6.87
C PHE A 338 4.02 -10.57 6.77
N PRO A 339 4.79 -10.67 7.85
CA PRO A 339 6.10 -11.34 7.78
C PRO A 339 6.00 -12.73 7.14
N ASN A 340 6.68 -12.92 6.03
CA ASN A 340 6.69 -14.15 5.20
C ASN A 340 5.33 -14.75 4.78
N THR A 341 4.22 -14.02 4.97
CA THR A 341 2.85 -14.52 4.78
C THR A 341 1.98 -13.41 4.18
N ILE A 342 1.42 -13.65 3.00
CA ILE A 342 0.70 -12.65 2.21
C ILE A 342 -0.71 -13.15 1.91
N PRO A 343 -1.72 -12.82 2.73
CA PRO A 343 -3.12 -12.96 2.36
C PRO A 343 -3.46 -12.18 1.09
N PHE A 344 -4.19 -12.83 0.18
CA PHE A 344 -4.48 -12.30 -1.13
C PHE A 344 -5.94 -12.62 -1.52
N SER A 345 -6.74 -11.59 -1.80
CA SER A 345 -8.13 -11.82 -2.21
C SER A 345 -8.21 -12.60 -3.52
N GLU A 346 -9.09 -13.61 -3.57
CA GLU A 346 -9.35 -14.41 -4.77
C GLU A 346 -9.58 -13.53 -6.00
N GLY A 347 -10.33 -12.42 -5.84
CA GLY A 347 -10.79 -11.58 -6.94
C GLY A 347 -9.71 -10.77 -7.65
N ILE A 348 -8.61 -10.41 -6.98
CA ILE A 348 -7.52 -9.63 -7.57
C ILE A 348 -6.30 -10.49 -7.92
N GLY A 349 -6.22 -11.71 -7.42
CA GLY A 349 -5.12 -12.64 -7.66
C GLY A 349 -5.57 -13.88 -8.44
N PHE A 350 -6.19 -14.79 -7.74
CA PHE A 350 -6.38 -16.17 -8.19
C PHE A 350 -7.32 -16.30 -9.39
N ILE A 351 -8.49 -15.65 -9.34
CA ILE A 351 -9.50 -15.68 -10.41
C ILE A 351 -9.54 -14.41 -11.26
N ALA A 352 -8.59 -13.49 -11.08
CA ALA A 352 -8.49 -12.29 -11.88
C ALA A 352 -8.24 -12.64 -13.35
N LYS A 353 -9.04 -12.05 -14.25
CA LYS A 353 -8.87 -12.25 -15.69
C LYS A 353 -7.75 -11.34 -16.22
N VAL A 354 -6.69 -11.95 -16.72
CA VAL A 354 -5.61 -11.25 -17.41
C VAL A 354 -5.72 -11.53 -18.91
N ASN A 355 -5.74 -10.47 -19.71
CA ASN A 355 -5.77 -10.58 -21.18
C ASN A 355 -4.39 -10.28 -21.76
N ASP A 356 -3.57 -11.30 -21.97
CA ASP A 356 -2.23 -11.15 -22.54
C ASP A 356 -2.23 -10.63 -23.99
N ALA A 357 -3.34 -10.79 -24.70
CA ALA A 357 -3.49 -10.28 -26.04
C ALA A 357 -3.79 -8.77 -26.12
N ASP A 358 -4.22 -8.17 -25.00
CA ASP A 358 -4.49 -6.73 -24.92
C ASP A 358 -3.26 -5.98 -24.39
N PRO A 359 -2.61 -5.14 -25.21
CA PRO A 359 -1.43 -4.38 -24.78
C PRO A 359 -1.73 -3.35 -23.67
N LEU A 360 -3.00 -3.04 -23.43
CA LEU A 360 -3.44 -2.14 -22.35
C LEU A 360 -3.81 -2.88 -21.07
N SER A 361 -3.98 -4.20 -21.13
CA SER A 361 -4.27 -5.01 -19.93
C SER A 361 -3.08 -5.01 -18.99
N ILE A 362 -3.37 -4.82 -17.70
CA ILE A 362 -2.39 -4.90 -16.60
C ILE A 362 -2.45 -6.31 -16.02
N ASP A 363 -1.29 -6.95 -15.88
CA ASP A 363 -1.16 -8.22 -15.14
C ASP A 363 -1.20 -7.94 -13.64
N TYR A 364 -2.42 -7.77 -13.11
CA TYR A 364 -2.62 -7.51 -11.68
C TYR A 364 -2.08 -8.61 -10.77
N PRO A 365 -2.28 -9.90 -11.04
CA PRO A 365 -1.72 -10.97 -10.19
C PRO A 365 -0.20 -10.87 -10.06
N PHE A 366 0.51 -10.59 -11.14
CA PHE A 366 1.96 -10.38 -11.11
C PHE A 366 2.33 -9.06 -10.39
N TYR A 367 1.65 -7.96 -10.74
CA TYR A 367 1.94 -6.63 -10.21
C TYR A 367 1.72 -6.52 -8.71
N VAL A 368 0.54 -6.95 -8.23
CA VAL A 368 0.22 -6.91 -6.79
C VAL A 368 1.12 -7.89 -6.02
N THR A 369 1.44 -9.06 -6.58
CA THR A 369 2.42 -9.96 -5.97
C THR A 369 3.78 -9.26 -5.77
N ALA A 370 4.27 -8.55 -6.77
CA ALA A 370 5.52 -7.80 -6.64
C ALA A 370 5.44 -6.69 -5.59
N HIS A 371 4.30 -6.00 -5.50
CA HIS A 371 4.04 -4.99 -4.48
C HIS A 371 4.09 -5.59 -3.06
N GLU A 372 3.34 -6.67 -2.81
CA GLU A 372 3.28 -7.31 -1.49
C GLU A 372 4.62 -7.92 -1.07
N VAL A 373 5.37 -8.50 -2.00
CA VAL A 373 6.74 -8.94 -1.74
C VAL A 373 7.64 -7.73 -1.42
N GLY A 374 7.41 -6.58 -2.03
CA GLY A 374 8.10 -5.32 -1.73
C GLY A 374 7.97 -4.88 -0.28
N HIS A 375 6.80 -5.10 0.33
CA HIS A 375 6.56 -4.82 1.74
C HIS A 375 7.41 -5.66 2.70
N GLN A 376 7.98 -6.78 2.28
CA GLN A 376 8.94 -7.51 3.10
C GLN A 376 10.21 -6.68 3.39
N TRP A 377 10.50 -5.65 2.58
CA TRP A 377 11.49 -4.61 2.83
C TRP A 377 10.84 -3.34 3.37
N TRP A 378 9.85 -2.79 2.66
CA TRP A 378 9.20 -1.52 2.91
C TRP A 378 7.95 -1.68 3.80
N ALA A 379 8.13 -2.03 5.01
CA ALA A 379 7.36 -2.16 6.22
C ALA A 379 8.08 -3.14 7.17
N HIS A 380 8.44 -4.35 6.69
CA HIS A 380 8.96 -5.42 7.55
C HIS A 380 10.49 -5.36 7.78
N GLN A 381 11.21 -4.46 7.12
CA GLN A 381 12.58 -4.05 7.51
C GLN A 381 12.62 -2.57 7.87
N VAL A 382 11.92 -1.72 7.10
CA VAL A 382 11.90 -0.27 7.29
C VAL A 382 10.48 0.18 7.58
N ILE A 383 10.25 0.73 8.76
CA ILE A 383 8.94 1.28 9.17
C ILE A 383 9.07 2.74 9.59
N GLY A 384 8.17 3.59 9.11
CA GLY A 384 8.12 5.00 9.45
C GLY A 384 7.45 5.28 10.80
N GLY A 385 7.86 6.38 11.44
CA GLY A 385 7.18 6.91 12.62
C GLY A 385 5.74 7.33 12.30
N ASN A 386 4.88 7.44 13.32
CA ASN A 386 3.47 7.84 13.16
C ASN A 386 3.33 9.36 12.91
N VAL A 387 3.91 9.81 11.80
CA VAL A 387 3.95 11.22 11.38
C VAL A 387 3.67 11.34 9.89
N GLN A 388 3.38 12.55 9.43
CA GLN A 388 3.25 12.86 8.00
C GLN A 388 4.40 12.25 7.20
N GLY A 389 4.10 11.70 6.03
CA GLY A 389 5.08 11.06 5.13
C GLY A 389 5.43 9.61 5.46
N SER A 390 4.85 8.99 6.49
CA SER A 390 5.18 7.61 6.87
C SER A 390 4.89 6.61 5.74
N THR A 391 3.76 6.74 5.08
CA THR A 391 3.34 5.85 3.98
C THR A 391 4.14 6.03 2.69
N LEU A 392 4.94 7.10 2.56
CA LEU A 392 5.92 7.20 1.49
C LEU A 392 6.96 6.09 1.59
N MET A 393 7.43 5.78 2.80
CA MET A 393 8.48 4.78 3.02
C MET A 393 7.98 3.33 2.94
N SER A 394 6.67 3.09 3.02
CA SER A 394 6.06 1.78 2.84
C SER A 394 5.37 1.67 1.48
N GLU A 395 4.24 2.31 1.29
CA GLU A 395 3.38 2.12 0.12
C GLU A 395 4.00 2.64 -1.18
N THR A 396 4.56 3.88 -1.14
CA THR A 396 5.24 4.42 -2.33
C THR A 396 6.45 3.57 -2.72
N MET A 397 7.19 3.07 -1.73
CA MET A 397 8.39 2.29 -2.01
C MET A 397 8.07 0.87 -2.46
N ALA A 398 7.03 0.23 -1.92
CA ALA A 398 6.53 -1.06 -2.42
C ALA A 398 6.01 -0.92 -3.86
N GLN A 399 5.27 0.16 -4.15
CA GLN A 399 4.75 0.46 -5.48
C GLN A 399 5.88 0.72 -6.51
N TYR A 400 6.88 1.55 -6.16
CA TYR A 400 8.06 1.75 -6.99
C TYR A 400 8.81 0.44 -7.25
N SER A 401 8.99 -0.36 -6.21
CA SER A 401 9.66 -1.66 -6.31
C SER A 401 8.95 -2.59 -7.29
N ALA A 402 7.61 -2.66 -7.22
CA ALA A 402 6.79 -3.40 -8.17
C ALA A 402 6.95 -2.88 -9.60
N LEU A 403 6.94 -1.55 -9.81
CA LEU A 403 7.16 -0.97 -11.14
C LEU A 403 8.53 -1.35 -11.72
N MET A 404 9.57 -1.44 -10.88
CA MET A 404 10.89 -1.88 -11.35
C MET A 404 10.91 -3.35 -11.77
N VAL A 405 10.23 -4.23 -11.03
CA VAL A 405 10.06 -5.64 -11.42
C VAL A 405 9.27 -5.75 -12.73
N MET A 406 8.20 -4.94 -12.88
CA MET A 406 7.41 -4.86 -14.09
C MET A 406 8.26 -4.40 -15.31
N GLU A 407 9.11 -3.38 -15.11
CA GLU A 407 9.99 -2.90 -16.18
C GLU A 407 11.01 -3.98 -16.63
N LYS A 408 11.57 -4.73 -15.67
CA LYS A 408 12.50 -5.83 -15.98
C LYS A 408 11.82 -6.99 -16.71
N GLU A 409 10.57 -7.25 -16.42
CA GLU A 409 9.80 -8.35 -17.03
C GLU A 409 9.20 -7.98 -18.39
N PHE A 410 8.56 -6.81 -18.49
CA PHE A 410 7.78 -6.42 -19.67
C PHE A 410 8.47 -5.37 -20.55
N GLY A 411 9.61 -4.85 -20.11
CA GLY A 411 10.36 -3.82 -20.79
C GLY A 411 9.84 -2.40 -20.59
N LYS A 412 10.73 -1.43 -20.84
CA LYS A 412 10.44 0.01 -20.67
C LYS A 412 9.22 0.51 -21.45
N PRO A 413 8.95 0.09 -22.70
CA PRO A 413 7.75 0.55 -23.43
C PRO A 413 6.44 0.20 -22.73
N ALA A 414 6.37 -0.94 -22.03
CA ALA A 414 5.19 -1.35 -21.29
C ALA A 414 4.88 -0.45 -20.10
N MET A 415 5.87 0.29 -19.58
CA MET A 415 5.68 1.16 -18.41
C MET A 415 4.73 2.33 -18.69
N LYS A 416 4.58 2.75 -19.95
CA LYS A 416 3.65 3.82 -20.32
C LYS A 416 2.22 3.56 -19.84
N LYS A 417 1.71 2.32 -19.97
CA LYS A 417 0.36 1.98 -19.52
C LYS A 417 0.20 2.06 -18.00
N PHE A 418 1.22 1.62 -17.25
CA PHE A 418 1.22 1.68 -15.78
C PHE A 418 1.28 3.12 -15.29
N LEU A 419 2.21 3.93 -15.82
CA LEU A 419 2.32 5.34 -15.45
C LEU A 419 1.06 6.14 -15.81
N LYS A 420 0.43 5.84 -16.96
CA LYS A 420 -0.85 6.44 -17.33
C LYS A 420 -1.98 6.05 -16.38
N TYR A 421 -2.02 4.79 -15.94
CA TYR A 421 -2.99 4.31 -14.96
C TYR A 421 -2.83 5.03 -13.63
N GLU A 422 -1.61 5.13 -13.11
CA GLU A 422 -1.29 5.81 -11.86
C GLU A 422 -1.61 7.31 -11.94
N MET A 423 -1.26 7.98 -13.06
CA MET A 423 -1.58 9.38 -13.30
C MET A 423 -3.07 9.65 -13.24
N ARG A 424 -3.87 8.83 -13.95
CA ARG A 424 -5.34 8.96 -13.96
C ARG A 424 -5.92 8.81 -12.56
N ASN A 425 -5.44 7.84 -11.78
CA ASN A 425 -5.91 7.59 -10.42
C ASN A 425 -5.50 8.74 -9.47
N TYR A 426 -4.29 9.28 -9.62
CA TYR A 426 -3.88 10.47 -8.87
C TYR A 426 -4.78 11.66 -9.17
N LEU A 427 -4.97 12.01 -10.44
CA LEU A 427 -5.80 13.15 -10.84
C LEU A 427 -7.25 13.00 -10.36
N ARG A 428 -7.81 11.79 -10.48
CA ARG A 428 -9.16 11.47 -9.96
C ARG A 428 -9.22 11.61 -8.43
N GLY A 429 -8.28 11.00 -7.71
CA GLY A 429 -8.25 11.05 -6.25
C GLY A 429 -8.11 12.49 -5.72
N ARG A 430 -7.29 13.31 -6.41
CA ARG A 430 -7.12 14.72 -6.10
C ARG A 430 -8.43 15.52 -6.20
N THR A 431 -9.29 15.21 -7.17
CA THR A 431 -10.59 15.90 -7.30
C THR A 431 -11.60 15.51 -6.20
N LEU A 432 -11.36 14.39 -5.53
CA LEU A 432 -12.21 13.88 -4.44
C LEU A 432 -11.67 14.24 -3.05
N GLU A 433 -10.54 14.97 -2.95
CA GLU A 433 -9.94 15.34 -1.67
C GLU A 433 -10.84 16.32 -0.88
N GLY A 434 -11.29 15.89 0.29
CA GLY A 434 -12.24 16.65 1.11
C GLY A 434 -11.62 17.62 2.11
N LYS A 435 -10.30 17.52 2.38
CA LYS A 435 -9.61 18.39 3.36
C LYS A 435 -8.50 19.19 2.72
N LYS A 436 -7.40 18.54 2.38
CA LYS A 436 -6.21 19.19 1.78
C LYS A 436 -5.33 18.14 1.12
N GLU A 437 -4.72 18.47 0.00
CA GLU A 437 -3.57 17.76 -0.55
C GLU A 437 -2.30 18.31 0.08
N LEU A 438 -1.36 17.44 0.42
CA LEU A 438 -0.02 17.81 0.85
C LEU A 438 1.03 17.30 -0.16
N PRO A 439 2.24 17.89 -0.17
CA PRO A 439 3.36 17.32 -0.90
C PRO A 439 3.60 15.87 -0.53
N LEU A 440 4.17 15.07 -1.44
CA LEU A 440 4.38 13.64 -1.21
C LEU A 440 5.13 13.36 0.09
N MET A 441 6.15 14.16 0.43
CA MET A 441 6.90 14.00 1.67
C MET A 441 6.07 14.21 2.94
N LEU A 442 4.91 14.83 2.83
CA LEU A 442 4.01 15.12 3.95
C LEU A 442 2.65 14.41 3.81
N CYS A 443 2.55 13.39 2.97
CA CYS A 443 1.28 12.67 2.78
C CYS A 443 0.76 12.11 4.11
N GLU A 444 -0.58 12.14 4.26
CA GLU A 444 -1.28 11.77 5.49
C GLU A 444 -2.14 10.52 5.27
N ASN A 445 -1.51 9.43 4.80
CA ASN A 445 -2.18 8.17 4.45
C ASN A 445 -3.24 8.31 3.31
N GLN A 446 -3.04 9.24 2.39
CA GLN A 446 -3.92 9.45 1.24
C GLN A 446 -3.49 8.55 0.10
N GLN A 447 -4.32 7.57 -0.26
CA GLN A 447 -4.01 6.55 -1.27
C GLN A 447 -3.58 7.14 -2.61
N TYR A 448 -4.29 8.17 -3.10
CA TYR A 448 -3.96 8.80 -4.38
C TYR A 448 -2.59 9.51 -4.38
N ILE A 449 -2.07 9.88 -3.19
CA ILE A 449 -0.74 10.49 -3.06
C ILE A 449 0.32 9.38 -2.96
N HIS A 450 0.25 8.52 -1.93
CA HIS A 450 1.34 7.58 -1.68
C HIS A 450 1.43 6.45 -2.71
N TYR A 451 0.31 5.91 -3.22
CA TYR A 451 0.35 4.92 -4.31
C TYR A 451 0.58 5.59 -5.66
N ASN A 452 -0.38 6.44 -6.09
CA ASN A 452 -0.46 6.83 -7.48
C ASN A 452 0.56 7.92 -7.84
N LYS A 453 0.58 9.05 -7.12
CA LYS A 453 1.59 10.11 -7.32
C LYS A 453 2.99 9.61 -6.97
N GLY A 454 3.13 8.91 -5.85
CA GLY A 454 4.41 8.45 -5.33
C GLY A 454 5.15 7.53 -6.29
N SER A 455 4.46 6.58 -6.92
CA SER A 455 5.05 5.65 -7.90
C SER A 455 5.58 6.37 -9.14
N ILE A 456 4.82 7.33 -9.68
CA ILE A 456 5.25 8.14 -10.83
C ILE A 456 6.51 8.94 -10.46
N ILE A 457 6.50 9.59 -9.30
CA ILE A 457 7.61 10.43 -8.83
C ILE A 457 8.89 9.61 -8.63
N MET A 458 8.80 8.44 -8.00
CA MET A 458 9.96 7.58 -7.81
C MET A 458 10.49 7.03 -9.14
N TYR A 459 9.60 6.64 -10.06
CA TYR A 459 9.97 6.20 -11.39
C TYR A 459 10.63 7.32 -12.20
N ALA A 460 10.10 8.55 -12.13
CA ALA A 460 10.69 9.72 -12.74
C ALA A 460 12.07 10.03 -12.15
N LEU A 461 12.23 10.02 -10.83
CA LEU A 461 13.53 10.23 -10.20
C LEU A 461 14.56 9.22 -10.68
N LYS A 462 14.19 7.93 -10.77
CA LYS A 462 15.04 6.87 -11.34
C LYS A 462 15.49 7.22 -12.77
N ASP A 463 14.59 7.75 -13.57
CA ASP A 463 14.88 8.13 -14.97
C ASP A 463 15.80 9.37 -15.08
N TYR A 464 15.77 10.26 -14.08
CA TYR A 464 16.66 11.44 -14.04
C TYR A 464 18.06 11.15 -13.52
N ILE A 465 18.19 10.36 -12.44
CA ILE A 465 19.49 10.15 -11.78
C ILE A 465 20.12 8.78 -12.05
N GLY A 466 19.40 7.92 -12.77
CA GLY A 466 19.80 6.55 -13.07
C GLY A 466 19.39 5.56 -11.97
N GLU A 467 19.07 4.33 -12.38
CA GLU A 467 18.62 3.25 -11.51
C GLU A 467 19.65 2.90 -10.43
N ASP A 468 20.92 2.77 -10.84
CA ASP A 468 22.00 2.39 -9.93
C ASP A 468 22.25 3.43 -8.84
N SER A 469 22.18 4.72 -9.17
CA SER A 469 22.32 5.82 -8.22
C SER A 469 21.18 5.83 -7.20
N LEU A 470 19.93 5.67 -7.68
CA LEU A 470 18.77 5.59 -6.80
C LEU A 470 18.85 4.37 -5.90
N ASN A 471 19.11 3.18 -6.45
CA ASN A 471 19.20 1.95 -5.68
C ASN A 471 20.34 1.98 -4.65
N ALA A 472 21.47 2.63 -4.97
CA ALA A 472 22.57 2.84 -4.02
C ALA A 472 22.12 3.73 -2.82
N ALA A 473 21.33 4.79 -3.07
CA ALA A 473 20.76 5.61 -2.01
C ALA A 473 19.79 4.81 -1.14
N LEU A 474 18.91 4.01 -1.75
CA LEU A 474 17.96 3.15 -1.04
C LEU A 474 18.67 2.10 -0.18
N ARG A 475 19.73 1.45 -0.68
CA ARG A 475 20.56 0.53 0.13
C ARG A 475 21.17 1.20 1.35
N LYS A 476 21.73 2.41 1.17
CA LYS A 476 22.32 3.18 2.27
C LYS A 476 21.26 3.53 3.32
N TYR A 477 20.07 3.92 2.88
CA TYR A 477 18.96 4.25 3.75
C TYR A 477 18.49 3.01 4.53
N ILE A 478 18.20 1.89 3.85
CA ILE A 478 17.79 0.63 4.50
C ILE A 478 18.84 0.21 5.53
N LYS A 479 20.13 0.19 5.14
CA LYS A 479 21.23 -0.16 6.06
C LYS A 479 21.24 0.68 7.33
N LYS A 480 20.79 1.95 7.26
CA LYS A 480 20.73 2.86 8.42
C LYS A 480 19.55 2.60 9.31
N VAL A 481 18.36 2.32 8.72
CA VAL A 481 17.08 2.37 9.45
C VAL A 481 16.35 1.02 9.54
N ALA A 482 16.89 -0.05 8.96
CA ALA A 482 16.27 -1.37 9.08
C ALA A 482 16.22 -1.81 10.54
N TYR A 483 15.03 -2.31 10.94
CA TYR A 483 14.76 -2.77 12.32
C TYR A 483 15.04 -1.73 13.40
N GLN A 484 14.92 -0.44 13.04
CA GLN A 484 15.16 0.67 13.96
C GLN A 484 14.20 0.61 15.15
N GLU A 485 14.72 0.81 16.35
CA GLU A 485 13.94 1.09 17.56
C GLU A 485 13.58 2.59 17.60
N PRO A 486 12.57 3.00 18.40
CA PRO A 486 12.19 4.40 18.51
C PRO A 486 13.34 5.35 18.88
N PRO A 487 13.39 6.58 18.36
CA PRO A 487 12.42 7.19 17.44
C PRO A 487 12.57 6.67 16.02
N TYR A 488 11.45 6.32 15.40
CA TYR A 488 11.45 5.77 14.04
C TYR A 488 11.81 6.81 13.00
N THR A 489 12.29 6.37 11.83
CA THR A 489 12.63 7.19 10.67
C THR A 489 11.41 7.97 10.16
N ASN A 490 11.65 9.02 9.36
CA ASN A 490 10.61 9.84 8.74
C ASN A 490 10.99 10.21 7.29
N SER A 491 10.07 10.82 6.58
CA SER A 491 10.27 11.20 5.18
C SER A 491 11.36 12.26 4.97
N ILE A 492 11.65 13.12 5.95
CA ILE A 492 12.77 14.08 5.87
C ILE A 492 14.10 13.33 5.78
N GLU A 493 14.30 12.34 6.67
CA GLU A 493 15.49 11.50 6.65
C GLU A 493 15.57 10.73 5.33
N PHE A 494 14.50 10.08 4.88
CA PHE A 494 14.44 9.37 3.62
C PHE A 494 14.86 10.25 2.43
N ILE A 495 14.24 11.42 2.29
CA ILE A 495 14.51 12.34 1.18
C ILE A 495 15.93 12.88 1.22
N SER A 496 16.55 13.00 2.40
CA SER A 496 17.95 13.42 2.50
C SER A 496 18.90 12.47 1.75
N TYR A 497 18.63 11.15 1.77
CA TYR A 497 19.39 10.17 1.00
C TYR A 497 19.16 10.29 -0.50
N LEU A 498 17.91 10.55 -0.93
CA LEU A 498 17.59 10.79 -2.33
C LEU A 498 18.28 12.07 -2.84
N ARG A 499 18.23 13.13 -2.06
CA ARG A 499 18.88 14.43 -2.36
C ARG A 499 20.39 14.29 -2.47
N ALA A 500 21.00 13.52 -1.60
CA ALA A 500 22.44 13.26 -1.62
C ALA A 500 22.90 12.45 -2.87
N ALA A 501 22.03 11.62 -3.43
CA ALA A 501 22.29 10.88 -4.66
C ALA A 501 21.97 11.67 -5.94
N THR A 502 21.31 12.82 -5.80
CA THR A 502 20.87 13.64 -6.94
C THR A 502 21.94 14.68 -7.28
N PRO A 503 22.44 14.76 -8.53
CA PRO A 503 23.38 15.79 -8.97
C PRO A 503 22.84 17.22 -8.70
N ASP A 504 23.72 18.17 -8.42
CA ASP A 504 23.33 19.53 -8.06
C ASP A 504 22.43 20.19 -9.12
N SER A 505 22.73 19.98 -10.40
CA SER A 505 21.92 20.50 -11.52
C SER A 505 20.50 19.93 -11.59
N LEU A 506 20.22 18.84 -10.87
CA LEU A 506 18.93 18.15 -10.83
C LEU A 506 18.23 18.22 -9.46
N LYS A 507 18.82 18.86 -8.44
CA LYS A 507 18.24 18.95 -7.09
C LYS A 507 16.88 19.65 -7.05
N TYR A 508 16.57 20.49 -8.04
CA TYR A 508 15.25 21.11 -8.17
C TYR A 508 14.13 20.07 -8.32
N ILE A 509 14.43 18.89 -8.89
CA ILE A 509 13.49 17.77 -9.05
C ILE A 509 13.02 17.25 -7.70
N ILE A 510 13.91 17.17 -6.70
CA ILE A 510 13.52 16.76 -5.34
C ILE A 510 12.51 17.74 -4.76
N ASN A 511 12.75 19.06 -4.93
CA ASN A 511 11.79 20.07 -4.48
C ASN A 511 10.46 19.96 -5.21
N ASP A 512 10.47 19.83 -6.52
CA ASP A 512 9.25 19.79 -7.33
C ASP A 512 8.42 18.53 -7.12
N MET A 513 9.08 17.38 -6.97
CA MET A 513 8.41 16.10 -6.90
C MET A 513 7.98 15.71 -5.48
N PHE A 514 8.82 15.98 -4.47
CA PHE A 514 8.60 15.52 -3.11
C PHE A 514 8.14 16.61 -2.15
N GLU A 515 8.69 17.82 -2.27
CA GLU A 515 8.53 18.87 -1.26
C GLU A 515 7.43 19.88 -1.59
N THR A 516 6.89 19.81 -2.81
CA THR A 516 5.83 20.71 -3.28
C THR A 516 4.80 19.96 -4.13
N ILE A 517 3.68 20.64 -4.40
CA ILE A 517 2.65 20.12 -5.31
C ILE A 517 2.89 20.78 -6.67
N THR A 518 3.74 20.15 -7.48
CA THR A 518 4.08 20.63 -8.82
C THR A 518 3.32 19.86 -9.88
N MET A 519 2.77 20.57 -10.86
CA MET A 519 2.04 20.02 -11.98
C MET A 519 2.50 20.66 -13.29
N TYR A 520 2.31 19.93 -14.38
CA TYR A 520 2.66 20.38 -15.72
C TYR A 520 1.42 20.41 -16.64
N GLU A 521 1.52 21.18 -17.69
CA GLU A 521 0.70 21.12 -18.89
C GLU A 521 1.66 21.08 -20.07
N ASN A 522 2.03 19.88 -20.48
CA ASN A 522 2.85 19.65 -21.65
C ASN A 522 1.94 19.34 -22.85
N LYS A 523 2.32 19.82 -24.02
CA LYS A 523 1.54 19.59 -25.24
C LYS A 523 2.44 19.57 -26.46
N THR A 524 2.25 18.59 -27.34
CA THR A 524 2.80 18.61 -28.69
C THR A 524 1.80 19.30 -29.62
N THR A 525 2.15 20.50 -30.10
CA THR A 525 1.23 21.36 -30.87
C THR A 525 1.31 21.08 -32.35
N LYS A 526 2.53 20.98 -32.91
CA LYS A 526 2.76 20.73 -34.34
C LYS A 526 3.87 19.71 -34.51
N CYS A 527 3.77 18.94 -35.60
CA CYS A 527 4.85 18.09 -36.05
C CYS A 527 4.84 18.00 -37.58
N SER A 528 6.03 17.87 -38.17
CA SER A 528 6.23 17.58 -39.58
C SER A 528 7.54 16.81 -39.77
N TYR A 529 7.68 16.14 -40.88
CA TYR A 529 8.98 15.54 -41.23
C TYR A 529 9.25 15.73 -42.74
N THR A 530 10.54 15.72 -43.08
CA THR A 530 11.02 15.79 -44.44
C THR A 530 12.08 14.68 -44.63
N LYS A 531 11.97 13.93 -45.72
CA LYS A 531 12.98 12.94 -46.09
C LYS A 531 14.23 13.67 -46.61
N THR A 532 15.36 13.39 -46.03
CA THR A 532 16.65 14.00 -46.41
C THR A 532 17.28 13.28 -47.59
N LYS A 533 18.26 13.91 -48.26
CA LYS A 533 18.93 13.34 -49.46
C LYS A 533 19.68 12.03 -49.15
N ASP A 534 20.14 11.84 -47.89
CA ASP A 534 20.82 10.64 -47.43
C ASP A 534 19.85 9.57 -46.88
N GLY A 535 18.53 9.73 -47.15
CA GLY A 535 17.50 8.73 -46.87
C GLY A 535 16.94 8.75 -45.46
N LYS A 536 17.45 9.63 -44.57
CA LYS A 536 16.96 9.84 -43.19
C LYS A 536 15.72 10.74 -43.18
N TYR A 537 15.23 11.06 -41.96
CA TYR A 537 14.08 11.92 -41.79
C TYR A 537 14.45 13.06 -40.80
N SER A 538 14.33 14.31 -41.25
CA SER A 538 14.36 15.50 -40.38
C SER A 538 12.95 15.74 -39.85
N VAL A 539 12.79 15.65 -38.53
CA VAL A 539 11.52 15.77 -37.83
C VAL A 539 11.47 17.10 -37.06
N LYS A 540 10.51 17.95 -37.36
CA LYS A 540 10.26 19.19 -36.65
C LYS A 540 9.11 19.00 -35.68
N ILE A 541 9.29 19.42 -34.43
CA ILE A 541 8.36 19.25 -33.32
C ILE A 541 8.19 20.60 -32.63
N SER A 542 6.95 21.10 -32.55
CA SER A 542 6.61 22.26 -31.73
C SER A 542 5.91 21.79 -30.45
N VAL A 543 6.41 22.24 -29.31
CA VAL A 543 5.86 21.88 -27.99
C VAL A 543 5.48 23.14 -27.20
N GLU A 544 4.48 23.00 -26.37
CA GLU A 544 4.15 23.92 -25.29
C GLU A 544 4.34 23.22 -23.96
N SER A 545 4.90 23.90 -22.96
CA SER A 545 5.11 23.38 -21.62
C SER A 545 4.89 24.48 -20.61
N LYS A 546 3.96 24.26 -19.68
CA LYS A 546 3.69 25.15 -18.57
C LYS A 546 3.86 24.38 -17.26
N LYS A 547 4.33 25.08 -16.25
CA LYS A 547 4.59 24.54 -14.92
C LYS A 547 3.80 25.31 -13.87
N PHE A 548 3.18 24.58 -12.95
CA PHE A 548 2.34 25.14 -11.92
C PHE A 548 2.77 24.66 -10.53
N ARG A 549 2.62 25.53 -9.56
CA ARG A 549 2.69 25.22 -8.13
C ARG A 549 1.29 25.32 -7.55
N ALA A 550 0.78 24.22 -7.00
CA ALA A 550 -0.48 24.21 -6.30
C ALA A 550 -0.28 24.40 -4.80
N ASP A 551 -1.23 25.06 -4.15
CA ASP A 551 -1.37 25.01 -2.69
C ASP A 551 -2.17 23.77 -2.25
N SER A 552 -2.30 23.61 -0.94
CA SER A 552 -3.01 22.44 -0.35
C SER A 552 -4.52 22.38 -0.65
N LEU A 553 -5.11 23.46 -1.11
CA LEU A 553 -6.52 23.55 -1.49
C LEU A 553 -6.73 23.47 -3.01
N GLY A 554 -5.65 23.24 -3.76
CA GLY A 554 -5.68 23.03 -5.20
C GLY A 554 -5.60 24.32 -6.02
N LYS A 555 -5.44 25.51 -5.40
CA LYS A 555 -5.21 26.77 -6.14
C LYS A 555 -3.83 26.74 -6.77
N MET A 556 -3.76 26.92 -8.08
CA MET A 556 -2.53 26.84 -8.84
C MET A 556 -2.02 28.23 -9.22
N LYS A 557 -0.68 28.36 -9.19
CA LYS A 557 0.06 29.51 -9.72
C LYS A 557 1.04 29.01 -10.77
N GLU A 558 1.01 29.61 -11.95
CA GLU A 558 2.01 29.37 -12.98
C GLU A 558 3.38 29.88 -12.52
N ILE A 559 4.41 29.08 -12.75
CA ILE A 559 5.81 29.38 -12.41
C ILE A 559 6.67 29.11 -13.64
N LEU A 560 7.89 29.68 -13.63
CA LEU A 560 8.83 29.51 -14.73
C LEU A 560 9.15 28.02 -14.96
N VAL A 561 9.04 27.58 -16.21
CA VAL A 561 9.55 26.29 -16.66
C VAL A 561 11.04 26.42 -16.98
N ALA A 562 11.86 25.58 -16.33
CA ALA A 562 13.31 25.51 -16.56
C ALA A 562 13.81 24.06 -16.36
N ASP A 563 13.10 23.12 -16.99
CA ASP A 563 13.19 21.70 -16.67
C ASP A 563 13.80 20.89 -17.81
N TRP A 564 14.44 19.78 -17.48
CA TRP A 564 14.82 18.76 -18.43
C TRP A 564 13.63 17.83 -18.68
N VAL A 565 13.09 17.83 -19.90
CA VAL A 565 11.91 17.02 -20.27
C VAL A 565 12.22 16.16 -21.48
N ASP A 566 11.73 14.93 -21.51
CA ASP A 566 11.93 14.03 -22.63
C ASP A 566 11.23 14.54 -23.89
N ILE A 567 11.98 14.62 -24.98
CA ILE A 567 11.45 14.78 -26.34
C ILE A 567 11.65 13.46 -27.05
N GLY A 568 10.56 12.91 -27.61
CA GLY A 568 10.55 11.60 -28.27
C GLY A 568 10.12 11.65 -29.72
N VAL A 569 10.73 10.79 -30.54
CA VAL A 569 10.28 10.43 -31.89
C VAL A 569 10.15 8.92 -31.96
N PHE A 570 9.03 8.43 -32.44
CA PHE A 570 8.70 7.01 -32.50
C PHE A 570 8.43 6.58 -33.93
N GLY A 571 8.94 5.42 -34.28
CA GLY A 571 8.56 4.64 -35.45
C GLY A 571 7.54 3.57 -35.10
N SER A 572 7.22 2.70 -36.05
CA SER A 572 6.32 1.57 -35.84
C SER A 572 6.97 0.28 -36.33
N LYS A 573 6.91 -0.75 -35.48
CA LYS A 573 7.26 -2.13 -35.87
C LYS A 573 6.06 -3.04 -35.67
N GLU A 574 5.94 -4.04 -36.51
CA GLU A 574 4.98 -5.11 -36.31
C GLU A 574 5.56 -6.20 -35.43
N VAL A 575 4.90 -6.45 -34.30
CA VAL A 575 5.25 -7.52 -33.34
C VAL A 575 4.01 -8.38 -33.15
N ASN A 576 4.08 -9.65 -33.48
CA ASN A 576 2.97 -10.60 -33.39
C ASN A 576 1.67 -10.10 -34.06
N GLY A 577 1.79 -9.54 -35.28
CA GLY A 577 0.64 -9.02 -36.05
C GLY A 577 0.07 -7.68 -35.55
N LYS A 578 0.73 -7.02 -34.57
CA LYS A 578 0.31 -5.73 -34.03
C LYS A 578 1.37 -4.65 -34.24
N LYS A 579 0.94 -3.46 -34.66
CA LYS A 579 1.83 -2.29 -34.74
C LYS A 579 2.17 -1.81 -33.33
N THR A 580 3.46 -1.74 -33.04
CA THR A 580 4.00 -1.29 -31.76
C THR A 580 4.94 -0.11 -31.99
N ASP A 581 4.83 0.92 -31.14
CA ASP A 581 5.75 2.05 -31.17
C ASP A 581 7.17 1.61 -30.85
N THR A 582 8.15 2.09 -31.64
CA THR A 582 9.58 1.91 -31.38
C THR A 582 10.26 3.26 -31.17
N GLU A 583 11.14 3.35 -30.20
CA GLU A 583 11.89 4.59 -29.95
C GLU A 583 12.93 4.80 -31.07
N LEU A 584 12.78 5.84 -31.87
CA LEU A 584 13.79 6.31 -32.82
C LEU A 584 14.68 7.36 -32.19
N TYR A 585 14.12 8.13 -31.25
CA TYR A 585 14.81 9.13 -30.47
C TYR A 585 14.05 9.34 -29.16
N LEU A 586 14.77 9.39 -28.05
CA LEU A 586 14.24 9.77 -26.74
C LEU A 586 15.36 10.40 -25.91
N GLN A 587 15.35 11.70 -25.76
CA GLN A 587 16.36 12.41 -24.98
C GLN A 587 15.74 13.58 -24.19
N LYS A 588 16.30 13.84 -23.00
CA LYS A 588 15.96 15.02 -22.22
C LYS A 588 16.49 16.27 -22.89
N ARG A 589 15.60 17.21 -23.11
CA ARG A 589 15.92 18.57 -23.61
C ARG A 589 15.55 19.59 -22.56
N LYS A 590 16.38 20.64 -22.45
CA LYS A 590 16.09 21.75 -21.52
C LYS A 590 14.95 22.58 -22.08
N ILE A 591 13.83 22.61 -21.39
CA ILE A 591 12.70 23.50 -21.69
C ILE A 591 12.89 24.77 -20.88
N THR A 592 13.01 25.92 -21.54
CA THR A 592 13.30 27.23 -20.93
C THR A 592 12.26 28.28 -21.24
N LYS A 593 11.30 27.97 -22.10
CA LYS A 593 10.20 28.84 -22.54
C LYS A 593 8.94 28.02 -22.71
N ASP A 594 7.80 28.67 -22.59
CA ASP A 594 6.49 28.03 -22.77
C ASP A 594 6.30 27.35 -24.14
N LYS A 595 6.96 27.87 -25.18
CA LYS A 595 6.92 27.33 -26.52
C LYS A 595 8.33 27.14 -27.04
N MET A 596 8.60 25.94 -27.56
CA MET A 596 9.90 25.59 -28.14
C MET A 596 9.71 24.68 -29.35
N ASP A 597 10.65 24.83 -30.29
CA ASP A 597 10.73 23.99 -31.49
C ASP A 597 12.02 23.17 -31.43
N PHE A 598 11.92 21.93 -31.89
CA PHE A 598 13.04 21.00 -32.02
C PHE A 598 13.11 20.44 -33.42
N GLU A 599 14.32 20.26 -33.94
CA GLU A 599 14.58 19.53 -35.16
C GLU A 599 15.46 18.33 -34.84
N ILE A 600 15.00 17.13 -35.20
CA ILE A 600 15.62 15.86 -34.83
C ILE A 600 15.73 14.99 -36.09
N ILE A 601 16.92 14.45 -36.34
CA ILE A 601 17.14 13.52 -37.45
C ILE A 601 17.04 12.08 -36.93
N VAL A 602 16.21 11.26 -37.61
CA VAL A 602 16.04 9.84 -37.33
C VAL A 602 16.27 9.02 -38.58
N ASN A 603 16.66 7.74 -38.41
CA ASN A 603 16.99 6.87 -39.53
C ASN A 603 15.79 6.16 -40.15
N GLU A 604 14.70 6.03 -39.41
CA GLU A 604 13.49 5.31 -39.83
C GLU A 604 12.29 6.27 -39.90
N LEU A 605 11.25 5.85 -40.65
CA LEU A 605 10.02 6.65 -40.82
C LEU A 605 9.36 6.93 -39.45
N PRO A 606 9.20 8.21 -39.10
CA PRO A 606 8.54 8.58 -37.86
C PRO A 606 7.00 8.46 -38.02
N VAL A 607 6.33 7.96 -36.98
CA VAL A 607 4.86 7.84 -36.93
C VAL A 607 4.24 8.68 -35.81
N LYS A 608 5.04 9.02 -34.78
CA LYS A 608 4.58 9.77 -33.61
C LYS A 608 5.75 10.53 -32.97
N VAL A 609 5.42 11.68 -32.40
CA VAL A 609 6.36 12.53 -31.62
C VAL A 609 5.73 12.96 -30.31
N GLY A 610 6.54 13.44 -29.37
CA GLY A 610 5.99 13.96 -28.12
C GLY A 610 6.98 14.58 -27.16
N ILE A 611 6.41 15.38 -26.25
CA ILE A 611 7.03 15.86 -25.01
C ILE A 611 6.54 15.01 -23.86
N ASP A 612 7.44 14.58 -22.97
CA ASP A 612 7.15 13.61 -21.89
C ASP A 612 6.25 12.42 -22.35
N PRO A 613 6.64 11.70 -23.40
CA PRO A 613 5.77 10.73 -24.08
C PRO A 613 5.44 9.49 -23.23
N TYR A 614 6.15 9.29 -22.11
CA TYR A 614 5.93 8.23 -21.12
C TYR A 614 5.14 8.68 -19.90
N ASN A 615 4.71 9.96 -19.82
CA ASN A 615 3.96 10.53 -18.69
C ASN A 615 4.70 10.37 -17.35
N LYS A 616 5.98 10.73 -17.31
CA LYS A 616 6.80 10.68 -16.10
C LYS A 616 6.66 11.93 -15.24
N LEU A 617 6.16 13.04 -15.77
CA LEU A 617 5.82 14.24 -15.03
C LEU A 617 4.33 14.24 -14.67
N ILE A 618 3.98 14.89 -13.57
CA ILE A 618 2.57 15.03 -13.19
C ILE A 618 1.88 16.04 -14.10
N ASP A 619 1.31 15.54 -15.18
CA ASP A 619 0.64 16.33 -16.20
C ASP A 619 -0.88 16.30 -16.03
N ARG A 620 -1.53 17.45 -16.18
CA ARG A 620 -2.99 17.59 -16.04
C ARG A 620 -3.75 17.03 -17.22
N THR A 621 -3.12 16.97 -18.40
CA THR A 621 -3.74 16.55 -19.65
C THR A 621 -2.76 15.66 -20.44
N PRO A 622 -2.33 14.52 -19.88
CA PRO A 622 -1.24 13.72 -20.44
C PRO A 622 -1.52 13.12 -21.83
N ASP A 623 -2.77 13.11 -22.30
CA ASP A 623 -3.15 12.57 -23.59
C ASP A 623 -2.72 13.45 -24.77
N ASN A 624 -2.42 14.74 -24.57
CA ASN A 624 -1.96 15.67 -25.60
C ASN A 624 -0.43 15.82 -25.68
N ASN A 625 0.31 15.08 -24.83
CA ASN A 625 1.78 15.06 -24.81
C ASN A 625 2.36 14.48 -26.10
N THR A 626 1.62 13.65 -26.79
CA THR A 626 2.05 13.02 -28.06
C THR A 626 1.14 13.36 -29.21
N LYS A 627 1.69 13.40 -30.42
CA LYS A 627 0.98 13.62 -31.67
C LYS A 627 1.46 12.65 -32.73
N SER A 628 0.52 12.00 -33.44
CA SER A 628 0.83 11.14 -34.57
C SER A 628 0.83 11.95 -35.88
N PHE A 629 1.60 11.49 -36.87
CA PHE A 629 1.50 12.00 -38.23
C PHE A 629 0.29 11.35 -38.90
N ASP A 630 -0.58 12.14 -39.48
CA ASP A 630 -1.74 11.63 -40.21
C ASP A 630 -1.29 11.11 -41.58
N GLY A 631 -1.58 9.86 -41.87
CA GLY A 631 -1.17 9.17 -43.10
C GLY A 631 -1.90 9.61 -44.39
N LYS A 632 -2.38 10.87 -44.45
CA LYS A 632 -3.15 11.40 -45.62
C LYS A 632 -2.38 12.31 -46.54
N ASP A 633 -1.12 12.62 -46.26
CA ASP A 633 -0.33 13.45 -47.15
C ASP A 633 0.32 12.59 -48.21
N LYS A 634 -0.34 12.55 -49.39
CA LYS A 634 0.20 11.98 -50.63
C LYS A 634 1.41 12.79 -51.07
N GLU A 635 2.40 12.07 -51.61
CA GLU A 635 3.51 12.62 -52.37
C GLU A 635 2.99 13.61 -53.43
N GLU A 636 3.26 14.90 -53.25
CA GLU A 636 3.42 15.81 -54.39
C GLU A 636 4.90 15.81 -54.74
N ASN A 637 5.18 15.22 -55.89
CA ASN A 637 6.49 15.27 -56.51
C ASN A 637 6.83 16.71 -56.88
N ASP A 638 7.68 17.34 -56.08
CA ASP A 638 8.55 18.40 -56.62
C ASP A 638 9.91 18.35 -55.91
N ALA A 639 10.95 18.60 -56.69
CA ALA A 639 12.35 18.36 -56.35
C ALA A 639 12.81 19.14 -55.12
N GLY A 640 12.53 18.62 -53.92
CA GLY A 640 12.91 19.33 -52.69
C GLY A 640 12.32 18.83 -51.39
N GLY A 641 12.01 17.57 -51.21
CA GLY A 641 11.62 17.01 -49.92
C GLY A 641 10.10 17.04 -49.65
N ILE A 642 9.63 15.95 -49.08
CA ILE A 642 8.21 15.75 -48.74
C ILE A 642 7.96 16.43 -47.39
N ASN A 643 7.14 17.49 -47.38
CA ASN A 643 6.67 18.12 -46.15
C ASN A 643 5.32 17.52 -45.72
N VAL A 644 5.30 16.74 -44.66
CA VAL A 644 4.06 16.25 -44.05
C VAL A 644 3.69 17.18 -42.90
N THR A 645 2.67 18.01 -43.09
CA THR A 645 2.12 18.87 -42.06
C THR A 645 0.80 18.31 -41.54
N VAL A 646 0.73 18.02 -40.27
CA VAL A 646 -0.49 17.54 -39.61
C VAL A 646 -1.29 18.72 -39.10
N SER A 647 -2.48 18.96 -39.64
CA SER A 647 -3.44 19.89 -39.09
C SER A 647 -4.27 19.22 -37.98
N SER A 648 -4.56 19.94 -36.92
CA SER A 648 -5.44 19.47 -35.84
C SER A 648 -6.89 19.38 -36.37
N GLY A 649 -7.33 18.18 -36.68
CA GLY A 649 -8.78 17.88 -36.75
C GLY A 649 -9.38 17.89 -35.36
N LYS A 650 -10.57 18.46 -35.25
CA LYS A 650 -11.36 18.61 -34.00
C LYS A 650 -11.59 17.35 -33.22
#